data_bae684d6a0a735a9cb7ad8bf037539c0
#
_entry.id   bae684d6a0a735a9cb7ad8bf037539c0
#
_cell.length_a   1.000
_cell.length_b   1.000
_cell.length_c   1.000
_cell.angle_alpha   90.00
_cell.angle_beta   90.00
_cell.angle_gamma   90.00
#
_symmetry.space_group_name_H-M   'P 1'
#
loop_
_entity.id
_entity.type
_entity.pdbx_description
1 polymer ?
#
loop_
_entity_poly.entity_id
_entity_poly.type
_entity_poly.pdbx_seq_one_letter_code
_entity_poly.pdbx_strand_id
1 'polypeptide(L)'
;MPKLDRRLFLKGAASMAALPVTLREALAIPAARRTGTIQDVQHVVILMQENRSFDHYLGCLPGVRGFSDPRPLLLPSGKPVFHQPVGGGTEDVVLPFRFDTASTRAERVASLDHSWKAQWNLWKNHDAWVPVKTPLTMGYFTRADIPFYYALADAFTVCDAYHASVFGPTGPNRLFLFSGTSGLAAKHAGPQAVENVDDGNWSSDAAGDHPDFAAFPWTTYPERLEKAGVSWKVYQERDNFGDNPLSCFAPFRGDQNNDLCRKGRAFIDGPEEKSFGQNLVAAFAKDVAGDSLPQVSWIVAPTAASEHPEAPPSIGEAFTAGILTALASNPAVWAKTVFILNYDENDGFFDHMPPPVPATKPHFGASTVATDGEEYGGVPFGLGPRVPAMIVSPWSKGGWVNSEVFDHTSVIRFLEKRFGVIEPNITPWRRAVTGDLTSAFDFQTPDDKPVMVPGVTGLVERMMASAKLDEPAVPAQQSLPRQESGQRPARPLPYRLAMTDKVGGTVELTFENSGTTGACFQVVSAGVMQPGPWSFTVEAGKTLTGDVTVAKSYDLSVHGPNGFFRQLKGSGPSALRIEAKADAKGGLLLKLINEGDKAVDVSIADGYRPGADLPLTVPAKGHVEDKRPGESLGHWYDLSVTRADQPGWLRRLAGHVDTGKPSITDPMIA
;
A
#
# COMPACT_ATOMS: atom_id res chain seq x y z
N MET A 1 -23.25 19.64 8.86
CA MET A 1 -22.39 20.32 7.87
C MET A 1 -23.04 21.59 7.36
N PRO A 2 -22.31 22.72 7.19
CA PRO A 2 -22.86 23.93 6.59
C PRO A 2 -23.20 23.66 5.12
N LYS A 3 -24.34 24.19 4.65
CA LYS A 3 -24.76 24.09 3.24
C LYS A 3 -23.71 24.73 2.36
N LEU A 4 -23.11 23.95 1.46
CA LEU A 4 -22.17 24.45 0.45
C LEU A 4 -22.85 25.54 -0.40
N ASP A 5 -22.24 26.74 -0.43
CA ASP A 5 -22.70 27.80 -1.32
C ASP A 5 -22.30 27.46 -2.77
N ARG A 6 -23.31 27.15 -3.58
CA ARG A 6 -23.18 26.72 -4.96
C ARG A 6 -22.42 27.73 -5.85
N ARG A 7 -22.50 29.02 -5.55
CA ARG A 7 -21.83 30.06 -6.34
C ARG A 7 -20.34 30.19 -6.01
N LEU A 8 -20.00 30.07 -4.74
CA LEU A 8 -18.60 30.07 -4.28
C LEU A 8 -17.87 28.83 -4.81
N PHE A 9 -18.51 27.69 -4.69
CA PHE A 9 -18.01 26.42 -5.18
C PHE A 9 -17.76 26.43 -6.70
N LEU A 10 -18.71 26.95 -7.51
CA LEU A 10 -18.55 27.02 -8.97
C LEU A 10 -17.44 27.97 -9.42
N LYS A 11 -17.22 29.07 -8.70
CA LYS A 11 -16.08 29.99 -9.01
C LYS A 11 -14.75 29.32 -8.72
N GLY A 12 -14.64 28.65 -7.57
CA GLY A 12 -13.44 27.96 -7.18
C GLY A 12 -13.10 26.78 -8.10
N ALA A 13 -14.09 25.98 -8.42
CA ALA A 13 -13.94 24.84 -9.31
C ALA A 13 -13.68 25.24 -10.76
N ALA A 14 -14.24 26.35 -11.25
CA ALA A 14 -13.98 26.85 -12.59
C ALA A 14 -12.53 27.31 -12.77
N SER A 15 -11.88 27.86 -11.75
CA SER A 15 -10.46 28.22 -11.81
C SER A 15 -9.52 27.03 -11.77
N MET A 16 -9.90 25.92 -11.12
CA MET A 16 -9.15 24.65 -11.18
C MET A 16 -9.44 23.85 -12.45
N ALA A 17 -10.65 23.92 -12.99
CA ALA A 17 -11.04 23.23 -14.21
C ALA A 17 -10.41 23.82 -15.48
N ALA A 18 -9.93 25.05 -15.44
CA ALA A 18 -9.19 25.70 -16.53
C ALA A 18 -7.70 25.31 -16.53
N LEU A 19 -7.36 24.02 -16.25
CA LEU A 19 -6.00 23.53 -16.38
C LEU A 19 -5.63 23.48 -17.88
N PRO A 20 -4.69 24.33 -18.31
CA PRO A 20 -4.41 24.47 -19.73
C PRO A 20 -3.57 23.32 -20.28
N VAL A 21 -3.35 23.34 -21.56
CA VAL A 21 -2.36 22.59 -22.36
C VAL A 21 -1.00 22.36 -21.65
N THR A 22 -0.69 23.18 -20.66
CA THR A 22 0.56 23.21 -19.88
C THR A 22 0.86 21.96 -19.04
N LEU A 23 -0.12 21.29 -18.40
CA LEU A 23 0.18 20.07 -17.63
C LEU A 23 0.67 18.96 -18.57
N ARG A 24 0.04 18.81 -19.73
CA ARG A 24 0.41 17.84 -20.75
C ARG A 24 1.82 18.07 -21.31
N GLU A 25 2.16 19.33 -21.61
CA GLU A 25 3.48 19.70 -22.14
C GLU A 25 4.57 19.55 -21.08
N ALA A 26 4.27 19.91 -19.85
CA ALA A 26 5.23 19.83 -18.75
C ALA A 26 5.51 18.40 -18.29
N LEU A 27 4.52 17.53 -18.29
CA LEU A 27 4.75 16.11 -18.03
C LEU A 27 5.59 15.43 -19.14
N ALA A 28 5.74 16.06 -20.29
CA ALA A 28 6.67 15.66 -21.35
C ALA A 28 8.13 16.04 -21.07
N ILE A 29 8.39 16.92 -20.09
CA ILE A 29 9.76 17.39 -19.78
C ILE A 29 10.60 16.22 -19.29
N PRO A 30 11.81 16.03 -19.83
CA PRO A 30 12.70 14.97 -19.36
C PRO A 30 13.28 15.27 -17.96
N ALA A 31 13.70 14.23 -17.29
CA ALA A 31 14.39 14.32 -16.02
C ALA A 31 15.72 15.08 -16.14
N ALA A 32 16.03 15.94 -15.17
CA ALA A 32 17.34 16.57 -15.06
C ALA A 32 18.36 15.51 -14.58
N ARG A 33 19.19 15.01 -15.51
CA ARG A 33 20.22 14.00 -15.21
C ARG A 33 21.60 14.62 -15.14
N ARG A 34 22.19 14.63 -13.96
CA ARG A 34 23.58 15.05 -13.72
C ARG A 34 24.45 13.86 -13.29
N THR A 35 23.94 13.07 -12.35
CA THR A 35 24.62 11.92 -11.75
C THR A 35 24.01 10.59 -12.17
N GLY A 36 22.75 10.57 -12.65
CA GLY A 36 21.98 9.37 -12.92
C GLY A 36 21.63 8.60 -11.64
N THR A 37 21.52 9.29 -10.50
CA THR A 37 21.20 8.72 -9.19
C THR A 37 20.16 9.58 -8.47
N ILE A 38 19.70 9.13 -7.31
CA ILE A 38 18.80 9.89 -6.43
C ILE A 38 19.33 11.29 -6.09
N GLN A 39 20.64 11.55 -6.23
CA GLN A 39 21.25 12.87 -5.98
C GLN A 39 20.77 13.95 -6.98
N ASP A 40 20.17 13.55 -8.09
CA ASP A 40 19.59 14.48 -9.06
C ASP A 40 18.24 15.05 -8.60
N VAL A 41 17.58 14.43 -7.62
CA VAL A 41 16.35 14.93 -7.00
C VAL A 41 16.66 16.14 -6.12
N GLN A 42 16.07 17.29 -6.41
CA GLN A 42 16.24 18.51 -5.62
C GLN A 42 15.05 18.82 -4.72
N HIS A 43 13.83 18.43 -5.17
CA HIS A 43 12.59 18.67 -4.45
C HIS A 43 11.81 17.38 -4.28
N VAL A 44 11.33 17.13 -3.07
CA VAL A 44 10.40 16.04 -2.75
C VAL A 44 9.14 16.68 -2.19
N VAL A 45 8.02 16.51 -2.89
CA VAL A 45 6.71 17.01 -2.52
C VAL A 45 5.83 15.83 -2.14
N ILE A 46 5.24 15.87 -0.95
CA ILE A 46 4.48 14.76 -0.37
C ILE A 46 3.06 15.27 -0.12
N LEU A 47 2.08 14.63 -0.75
CA LEU A 47 0.65 14.82 -0.48
C LEU A 47 0.10 13.51 0.07
N MET A 48 -0.27 13.52 1.36
CA MET A 48 -0.99 12.43 1.99
C MET A 48 -2.47 12.79 2.07
N GLN A 49 -3.28 12.03 1.36
CA GLN A 49 -4.75 12.14 1.36
C GLN A 49 -5.36 11.21 2.41
N GLU A 50 -6.68 11.26 2.56
CA GLU A 50 -7.44 10.61 3.63
C GLU A 50 -8.16 9.34 3.16
N ASN A 51 -8.01 8.33 4.00
CA ASN A 51 -8.94 7.24 4.27
C ASN A 51 -9.45 6.47 3.04
N ARG A 52 -8.54 5.91 2.21
CA ARG A 52 -8.92 5.05 1.09
C ARG A 52 -8.04 3.80 1.01
N SER A 53 -8.65 2.62 0.84
CA SER A 53 -7.89 1.40 0.59
C SER A 53 -7.42 1.30 -0.87
N PHE A 54 -6.40 0.46 -1.09
CA PHE A 54 -5.91 0.20 -2.44
C PHE A 54 -7.00 -0.42 -3.33
N ASP A 55 -7.69 -1.45 -2.88
CA ASP A 55 -8.74 -2.10 -3.66
C ASP A 55 -9.92 -1.18 -3.93
N HIS A 56 -10.29 -0.33 -2.98
CA HIS A 56 -11.36 0.64 -3.13
C HIS A 56 -11.10 1.61 -4.30
N TYR A 57 -9.84 2.05 -4.50
CA TYR A 57 -9.46 3.01 -5.55
C TYR A 57 -8.92 2.31 -6.80
N LEU A 58 -7.98 1.39 -6.63
CA LEU A 58 -7.16 0.86 -7.71
C LEU A 58 -7.34 -0.65 -7.94
N GLY A 59 -8.26 -1.31 -7.23
CA GLY A 59 -8.51 -2.75 -7.37
C GLY A 59 -8.95 -3.19 -8.76
N CYS A 60 -9.49 -2.26 -9.58
CA CYS A 60 -9.84 -2.51 -10.98
C CYS A 60 -8.74 -2.10 -11.98
N LEU A 61 -7.62 -1.52 -11.56
CA LEU A 61 -6.55 -1.09 -12.45
C LEU A 61 -5.87 -2.30 -13.10
N PRO A 62 -5.56 -2.31 -14.41
CA PRO A 62 -4.92 -3.46 -15.04
C PRO A 62 -3.52 -3.70 -14.49
N GLY A 63 -3.14 -4.95 -14.34
CA GLY A 63 -1.79 -5.39 -13.99
C GLY A 63 -1.38 -5.23 -12.52
N VAL A 64 -2.19 -4.61 -11.64
CA VAL A 64 -1.93 -4.57 -10.19
C VAL A 64 -2.54 -5.79 -9.50
N ARG A 65 -2.09 -6.12 -8.29
CA ARG A 65 -2.76 -7.12 -7.44
C ARG A 65 -4.05 -6.54 -6.88
N GLY A 66 -5.12 -6.69 -7.66
CA GLY A 66 -6.47 -6.20 -7.40
C GLY A 66 -7.49 -7.33 -7.39
N PHE A 67 -8.69 -7.06 -7.89
CA PHE A 67 -9.81 -8.01 -7.84
C PHE A 67 -9.63 -9.28 -8.68
N SER A 68 -8.68 -9.32 -9.61
CA SER A 68 -8.32 -10.51 -10.38
C SER A 68 -7.10 -11.25 -9.83
N ASP A 69 -6.71 -11.03 -8.56
CA ASP A 69 -5.61 -11.79 -7.95
C ASP A 69 -5.92 -13.31 -8.02
N PRO A 70 -5.10 -14.11 -8.73
CA PRO A 70 -5.35 -15.53 -8.91
C PRO A 70 -5.06 -16.37 -7.66
N ARG A 71 -4.57 -15.73 -6.59
CA ARG A 71 -4.20 -16.40 -5.33
C ARG A 71 -4.71 -15.60 -4.11
N PRO A 72 -6.02 -15.28 -4.10
CA PRO A 72 -6.59 -14.57 -2.96
C PRO A 72 -6.55 -15.46 -1.71
N LEU A 73 -6.51 -14.82 -0.55
CA LEU A 73 -6.67 -15.50 0.72
C LEU A 73 -8.01 -16.26 0.75
N LEU A 74 -7.99 -17.48 1.28
CA LEU A 74 -9.19 -18.27 1.50
C LEU A 74 -9.71 -18.07 2.92
N LEU A 75 -10.99 -17.77 3.03
CA LEU A 75 -11.70 -17.68 4.31
C LEU A 75 -11.89 -19.06 4.95
N PRO A 76 -12.24 -19.14 6.25
CA PRO A 76 -12.59 -20.41 6.89
C PRO A 76 -13.71 -21.19 6.18
N SER A 77 -14.58 -20.52 5.45
CA SER A 77 -15.60 -21.12 4.59
C SER A 77 -15.05 -21.81 3.34
N GLY A 78 -13.75 -21.65 3.03
CA GLY A 78 -13.12 -22.08 1.79
C GLY A 78 -13.39 -21.18 0.59
N LYS A 79 -14.20 -20.13 0.73
CA LYS A 79 -14.43 -19.12 -0.31
C LYS A 79 -13.27 -18.11 -0.34
N PRO A 80 -12.97 -17.49 -1.50
CA PRO A 80 -12.04 -16.36 -1.57
C PRO A 80 -12.48 -15.20 -0.67
N VAL A 81 -11.52 -14.44 -0.15
CA VAL A 81 -11.72 -13.30 0.76
C VAL A 81 -12.69 -12.24 0.23
N PHE A 82 -12.92 -12.19 -1.07
CA PHE A 82 -13.93 -11.34 -1.70
C PHE A 82 -15.38 -11.68 -1.32
N HIS A 83 -15.63 -12.85 -0.71
CA HIS A 83 -16.96 -13.32 -0.31
C HIS A 83 -17.17 -13.04 1.19
N GLN A 84 -17.35 -11.77 1.55
CA GLN A 84 -17.47 -11.38 2.96
C GLN A 84 -18.84 -11.76 3.53
N PRO A 85 -18.90 -12.51 4.64
CA PRO A 85 -20.17 -12.89 5.26
C PRO A 85 -20.88 -11.66 5.85
N VAL A 86 -22.22 -11.66 5.81
CA VAL A 86 -23.04 -10.61 6.41
C VAL A 86 -23.04 -10.69 7.93
N GLY A 87 -22.90 -11.90 8.48
CA GLY A 87 -22.85 -12.17 9.91
C GLY A 87 -22.41 -13.58 10.23
N GLY A 88 -22.10 -13.86 11.48
CA GLY A 88 -21.57 -15.16 11.89
C GLY A 88 -22.54 -16.30 11.56
N GLY A 89 -22.07 -17.29 10.77
CA GLY A 89 -22.80 -18.50 10.43
C GLY A 89 -23.84 -18.39 9.32
N THR A 90 -23.90 -17.28 8.56
CA THR A 90 -24.78 -17.14 7.41
C THR A 90 -24.07 -17.56 6.11
N GLU A 91 -24.81 -18.15 5.16
CA GLU A 91 -24.33 -18.37 3.78
C GLU A 91 -24.37 -17.06 2.96
N ASP A 92 -25.06 -16.03 3.45
CA ASP A 92 -25.21 -14.74 2.81
C ASP A 92 -23.89 -13.97 2.82
N VAL A 93 -23.48 -13.53 1.66
CA VAL A 93 -22.22 -12.79 1.46
C VAL A 93 -22.44 -11.47 0.75
N VAL A 94 -21.57 -10.50 1.02
CA VAL A 94 -21.42 -9.30 0.22
C VAL A 94 -20.14 -9.43 -0.60
N LEU A 95 -20.27 -9.27 -1.92
CA LEU A 95 -19.15 -9.17 -2.85
C LEU A 95 -18.76 -7.70 -3.03
N PRO A 96 -17.53 -7.39 -3.45
CA PRO A 96 -17.18 -6.03 -3.83
C PRO A 96 -18.15 -5.50 -4.90
N PHE A 97 -18.66 -4.28 -4.72
CA PHE A 97 -19.61 -3.66 -5.64
C PHE A 97 -19.22 -2.23 -5.99
N ARG A 98 -19.54 -1.81 -7.20
CA ARG A 98 -19.11 -0.51 -7.70
C ARG A 98 -19.84 0.64 -7.00
N PHE A 99 -19.08 1.62 -6.55
CA PHE A 99 -19.54 2.95 -6.18
C PHE A 99 -19.69 3.80 -7.44
N ASP A 100 -20.82 3.61 -8.15
CA ASP A 100 -21.09 4.29 -9.41
C ASP A 100 -21.45 5.77 -9.17
N THR A 101 -20.49 6.65 -9.45
CA THR A 101 -20.63 8.10 -9.26
C THR A 101 -21.62 8.76 -10.22
N ALA A 102 -22.00 8.06 -11.31
CA ALA A 102 -22.98 8.57 -12.27
C ALA A 102 -24.43 8.31 -11.84
N SER A 103 -24.67 7.25 -11.07
CA SER A 103 -26.02 6.81 -10.67
C SER A 103 -26.28 6.86 -9.16
N THR A 104 -25.26 7.09 -8.34
CA THR A 104 -25.36 7.15 -6.88
C THR A 104 -24.55 8.30 -6.28
N ARG A 105 -24.81 8.61 -4.99
CA ARG A 105 -24.05 9.60 -4.21
C ARG A 105 -22.72 9.01 -3.70
N ALA A 106 -22.06 8.14 -4.46
CA ALA A 106 -20.88 7.41 -4.04
C ALA A 106 -19.65 8.28 -3.73
N GLU A 107 -19.59 9.51 -4.23
CA GLU A 107 -18.51 10.44 -3.90
C GLU A 107 -18.54 10.94 -2.45
N ARG A 108 -19.66 10.69 -1.74
CA ARG A 108 -19.84 11.08 -0.34
C ARG A 108 -20.58 10.00 0.41
N VAL A 109 -19.87 9.16 1.10
CA VAL A 109 -20.40 8.12 1.96
C VAL A 109 -20.02 8.39 3.41
N ALA A 110 -20.70 7.74 4.35
CA ALA A 110 -20.33 7.83 5.74
C ALA A 110 -18.95 7.15 5.96
N SER A 111 -18.14 7.73 6.84
CA SER A 111 -16.93 7.10 7.33
C SER A 111 -17.26 5.77 8.04
N LEU A 112 -16.42 4.79 7.86
CA LEU A 112 -16.55 3.46 8.47
C LEU A 112 -15.72 3.38 9.76
N ASP A 113 -15.97 2.36 10.59
CA ASP A 113 -15.18 2.18 11.81
C ASP A 113 -13.73 1.77 11.46
N HIS A 114 -12.79 2.69 11.62
CA HIS A 114 -11.35 2.49 11.43
C HIS A 114 -10.55 2.60 12.73
N SER A 115 -11.23 2.46 13.88
CA SER A 115 -10.57 2.37 15.18
C SER A 115 -9.60 1.19 15.25
N TRP A 116 -8.59 1.29 16.10
CA TRP A 116 -7.63 0.21 16.35
C TRP A 116 -8.31 -1.15 16.59
N LYS A 117 -9.35 -1.17 17.41
CA LYS A 117 -10.07 -2.41 17.75
C LYS A 117 -10.73 -3.05 16.54
N ALA A 118 -11.36 -2.24 15.68
CA ALA A 118 -12.02 -2.72 14.47
C ALA A 118 -11.01 -3.18 13.43
N GLN A 119 -9.94 -2.41 13.21
CA GLN A 119 -8.91 -2.69 12.21
C GLN A 119 -8.09 -3.94 12.58
N TRP A 120 -7.68 -4.09 13.85
CA TRP A 120 -6.87 -5.22 14.28
C TRP A 120 -7.61 -6.57 14.16
N ASN A 121 -8.93 -6.57 14.36
CA ASN A 121 -9.76 -7.76 14.15
C ASN A 121 -9.69 -8.29 12.71
N LEU A 122 -9.45 -7.43 11.72
CA LEU A 122 -9.35 -7.84 10.32
C LEU A 122 -8.12 -8.70 10.04
N TRP A 123 -6.99 -8.44 10.69
CA TRP A 123 -5.82 -9.29 10.56
C TRP A 123 -6.06 -10.69 11.12
N LYS A 124 -6.78 -10.80 12.22
CA LYS A 124 -7.08 -12.07 12.87
C LYS A 124 -8.19 -12.85 12.14
N ASN A 125 -9.22 -12.13 11.67
CA ASN A 125 -10.42 -12.70 11.09
C ASN A 125 -10.72 -12.01 9.77
N HIS A 126 -10.11 -12.50 8.70
CA HIS A 126 -10.26 -11.92 7.35
C HIS A 126 -11.71 -11.93 6.81
N ASP A 127 -12.65 -12.58 7.49
CA ASP A 127 -14.09 -12.58 7.21
C ASP A 127 -14.88 -11.57 8.07
N ALA A 128 -14.20 -10.64 8.72
CA ALA A 128 -14.81 -9.69 9.64
C ALA A 128 -15.12 -8.30 9.02
N TRP A 129 -14.84 -8.08 7.73
CA TRP A 129 -15.01 -6.76 7.11
C TRP A 129 -16.46 -6.27 7.21
N VAL A 130 -17.41 -6.98 6.64
CA VAL A 130 -18.82 -6.59 6.67
C VAL A 130 -19.42 -6.60 8.08
N PRO A 131 -19.22 -7.66 8.91
CA PRO A 131 -19.74 -7.68 10.27
C PRO A 131 -19.26 -6.55 11.17
N VAL A 132 -18.04 -6.06 10.97
CA VAL A 132 -17.45 -4.99 11.80
C VAL A 132 -17.73 -3.60 11.24
N LYS A 133 -17.80 -3.44 9.91
CA LYS A 133 -17.74 -2.13 9.26
C LYS A 133 -18.97 -1.74 8.44
N THR A 134 -19.93 -2.57 8.22
CA THR A 134 -21.07 -2.44 7.30
C THR A 134 -20.80 -2.90 5.86
N PRO A 135 -21.82 -3.18 5.06
CA PRO A 135 -21.67 -3.55 3.65
C PRO A 135 -20.92 -2.55 2.77
N LEU A 136 -20.93 -1.25 3.12
CA LEU A 136 -20.23 -0.20 2.37
C LEU A 136 -18.71 -0.40 2.31
N THR A 137 -18.15 -1.19 3.25
CA THR A 137 -16.73 -1.58 3.21
C THR A 137 -16.33 -2.21 1.87
N MET A 138 -17.26 -2.91 1.20
CA MET A 138 -17.03 -3.63 -0.05
C MET A 138 -17.18 -2.74 -1.31
N GLY A 139 -17.40 -1.43 -1.14
CA GLY A 139 -17.51 -0.48 -2.23
C GLY A 139 -16.17 -0.21 -2.92
N TYR A 140 -16.16 -0.07 -4.26
CA TYR A 140 -14.96 0.30 -5.02
C TYR A 140 -15.27 1.24 -6.18
N PHE A 141 -14.26 2.02 -6.57
CA PHE A 141 -14.30 2.89 -7.75
C PHE A 141 -13.64 2.25 -8.97
N THR A 142 -14.01 2.74 -10.14
CA THR A 142 -13.43 2.37 -11.43
C THR A 142 -12.80 3.60 -12.10
N ARG A 143 -12.16 3.40 -13.24
CA ARG A 143 -11.65 4.51 -14.10
C ARG A 143 -12.72 5.55 -14.43
N ALA A 144 -13.97 5.15 -14.57
CA ALA A 144 -15.06 6.09 -14.84
C ALA A 144 -15.38 7.01 -13.65
N ASP A 145 -15.08 6.54 -12.45
CA ASP A 145 -15.39 7.22 -11.19
C ASP A 145 -14.26 8.16 -10.74
N ILE A 146 -12.99 7.76 -10.91
CA ILE A 146 -11.79 8.53 -10.56
C ILE A 146 -10.79 8.57 -11.74
N PRO A 147 -11.18 9.20 -12.87
CA PRO A 147 -10.44 9.09 -14.13
C PRO A 147 -9.05 9.71 -14.11
N PHE A 148 -8.83 10.75 -13.29
CA PHE A 148 -7.54 11.41 -13.20
C PHE A 148 -6.50 10.53 -12.51
N TYR A 149 -6.87 9.85 -11.42
CA TYR A 149 -5.95 8.93 -10.73
C TYR A 149 -5.61 7.71 -11.58
N TYR A 150 -6.57 7.16 -12.30
CA TYR A 150 -6.28 6.08 -13.26
C TYR A 150 -5.31 6.54 -14.37
N ALA A 151 -5.45 7.78 -14.85
CA ALA A 151 -4.54 8.32 -15.84
C ALA A 151 -3.14 8.61 -15.26
N LEU A 152 -3.03 9.05 -14.02
CA LEU A 152 -1.73 9.14 -13.33
C LEU A 152 -1.07 7.76 -13.19
N ALA A 153 -1.85 6.74 -12.83
CA ALA A 153 -1.40 5.36 -12.74
C ALA A 153 -0.92 4.82 -14.09
N ASP A 154 -1.60 5.17 -15.19
CA ASP A 154 -1.19 4.80 -16.55
C ASP A 154 0.10 5.49 -17.00
N ALA A 155 0.37 6.67 -16.46
CA ALA A 155 1.50 7.51 -16.85
C ALA A 155 2.76 7.29 -16.00
N PHE A 156 2.61 6.96 -14.73
CA PHE A 156 3.69 6.94 -13.74
C PHE A 156 3.79 5.58 -13.02
N THR A 157 4.50 5.53 -11.90
CA THR A 157 4.66 4.29 -11.12
C THR A 157 3.61 4.20 -10.02
N VAL A 158 2.85 3.10 -10.00
CA VAL A 158 1.95 2.70 -8.90
C VAL A 158 2.68 1.72 -7.99
N CYS A 159 2.58 1.92 -6.66
CA CYS A 159 3.08 1.01 -5.65
C CYS A 159 1.92 0.16 -5.12
N ASP A 160 1.73 -1.06 -5.62
CA ASP A 160 0.59 -1.92 -5.30
C ASP A 160 0.77 -2.78 -4.04
N ALA A 161 1.86 -2.56 -3.31
CA ALA A 161 2.14 -3.12 -2.00
C ALA A 161 2.53 -2.03 -0.97
N TYR A 162 1.94 -0.82 -1.11
CA TYR A 162 2.09 0.25 -0.13
C TYR A 162 1.00 0.11 0.94
N HIS A 163 1.40 0.08 2.20
CA HIS A 163 0.54 -0.18 3.36
C HIS A 163 0.43 1.04 4.27
N ALA A 164 -0.69 1.19 4.97
CA ALA A 164 -0.74 1.98 6.18
C ALA A 164 0.28 1.46 7.20
N SER A 165 0.84 2.34 8.03
CA SER A 165 1.89 1.94 8.98
C SER A 165 1.37 1.19 10.20
N VAL A 166 0.08 1.35 10.51
CA VAL A 166 -0.58 0.71 11.65
C VAL A 166 -2.03 0.37 11.32
N PHE A 167 -2.58 -0.66 11.97
CA PHE A 167 -4.02 -0.93 11.98
C PHE A 167 -4.72 0.11 12.84
N GLY A 168 -4.97 1.28 12.33
CA GLY A 168 -5.54 2.35 13.14
C GLY A 168 -5.92 3.56 12.31
N PRO A 169 -6.43 4.61 12.99
CA PRO A 169 -6.93 5.81 12.34
C PRO A 169 -5.81 6.75 11.85
N THR A 170 -6.20 7.88 11.32
CA THR A 170 -5.41 8.97 10.74
C THR A 170 -4.20 9.38 11.60
N GLY A 171 -4.41 9.70 12.87
CA GLY A 171 -3.37 10.27 13.75
C GLY A 171 -2.11 9.41 13.85
N PRO A 172 -2.17 8.14 14.31
CA PRO A 172 -1.00 7.27 14.38
C PRO A 172 -0.31 7.07 13.01
N ASN A 173 -1.06 6.95 11.92
CA ASN A 173 -0.49 6.78 10.59
C ASN A 173 0.27 8.05 10.13
N ARG A 174 -0.28 9.24 10.36
CA ARG A 174 0.41 10.50 10.06
C ARG A 174 1.63 10.75 10.95
N LEU A 175 1.60 10.28 12.22
CA LEU A 175 2.78 10.30 13.08
C LEU A 175 3.93 9.48 12.50
N PHE A 176 3.67 8.32 11.88
CA PHE A 176 4.70 7.56 11.18
C PHE A 176 5.32 8.33 10.02
N LEU A 177 4.53 9.08 9.24
CA LEU A 177 5.04 9.90 8.14
C LEU A 177 5.96 11.04 8.63
N PHE A 178 5.68 11.61 9.80
CA PHE A 178 6.38 12.78 10.31
C PHE A 178 7.46 12.48 11.36
N SER A 179 7.51 11.27 11.92
CA SER A 179 8.47 10.93 12.97
C SER A 179 8.97 9.49 12.98
N GLY A 180 8.58 8.67 11.99
CA GLY A 180 8.99 7.27 11.89
C GLY A 180 8.36 6.34 12.94
N THR A 181 7.47 6.85 13.79
CA THR A 181 6.80 6.10 14.88
C THR A 181 5.53 6.83 15.32
N SER A 182 4.56 6.09 15.85
CA SER A 182 3.44 6.68 16.61
C SER A 182 3.73 6.78 18.13
N GLY A 183 5.01 6.65 18.52
CA GLY A 183 5.51 6.83 19.88
C GLY A 183 6.16 5.59 20.49
N LEU A 184 5.75 4.37 20.14
CA LEU A 184 6.25 3.14 20.78
C LEU A 184 7.75 2.95 20.60
N ALA A 185 8.28 3.12 19.41
CA ALA A 185 9.72 3.00 19.14
C ALA A 185 10.53 4.10 19.84
N ALA A 186 9.93 5.26 20.06
CA ALA A 186 10.51 6.36 20.85
C ALA A 186 10.34 6.18 22.37
N LYS A 187 9.80 5.04 22.82
CA LYS A 187 9.52 4.71 24.24
C LYS A 187 8.47 5.60 24.92
N HIS A 188 7.53 6.11 24.15
CA HIS A 188 6.37 6.88 24.61
C HIS A 188 5.09 6.13 24.26
N ALA A 189 4.87 5.01 24.98
CA ALA A 189 3.65 4.24 24.87
C ALA A 189 2.47 5.02 25.45
N GLY A 190 1.44 5.23 24.61
CA GLY A 190 0.21 5.90 24.99
C GLY A 190 -0.86 5.67 23.94
N PRO A 191 -2.08 6.21 24.11
CA PRO A 191 -3.18 6.00 23.19
C PRO A 191 -2.87 6.48 21.77
N GLN A 192 -2.04 7.53 21.61
CA GLN A 192 -1.60 8.05 20.31
C GLN A 192 -0.89 6.99 19.43
N ALA A 193 -0.45 5.89 20.02
CA ALA A 193 0.16 4.82 19.25
C ALA A 193 -0.84 4.16 18.28
N VAL A 194 -2.13 4.15 18.64
CA VAL A 194 -3.20 3.42 17.94
C VAL A 194 -4.52 4.19 17.84
N GLU A 195 -4.61 5.40 18.40
CA GLU A 195 -5.82 6.23 18.43
C GLU A 195 -5.52 7.65 17.98
N ASN A 196 -6.52 8.36 17.48
CA ASN A 196 -6.44 9.80 17.28
C ASN A 196 -6.36 10.50 18.64
N VAL A 197 -5.27 11.21 18.87
CA VAL A 197 -5.05 12.03 20.06
C VAL A 197 -4.64 13.41 19.59
N ASP A 198 -5.49 14.38 19.83
CA ASP A 198 -5.28 15.80 19.52
C ASP A 198 -5.76 16.67 20.70
N ASP A 199 -5.54 17.97 20.60
CA ASP A 199 -5.96 18.94 21.62
C ASP A 199 -7.34 19.58 21.33
N GLY A 200 -8.06 19.09 20.32
CA GLY A 200 -9.33 19.63 19.87
C GLY A 200 -9.19 20.84 18.95
N ASN A 201 -7.98 21.30 18.63
CA ASN A 201 -7.73 22.34 17.64
C ASN A 201 -7.63 21.76 16.22
N TRP A 202 -8.77 21.64 15.56
CA TRP A 202 -8.91 21.11 14.20
C TRP A 202 -8.51 22.13 13.12
N SER A 203 -7.62 23.06 13.46
CA SER A 203 -7.10 24.06 12.52
C SER A 203 -5.58 24.16 12.60
N SER A 204 -5.01 24.74 11.57
CA SER A 204 -3.57 25.03 11.52
C SER A 204 -3.13 26.15 12.47
N ASP A 205 -4.07 26.97 12.97
CA ASP A 205 -3.77 28.14 13.79
C ASP A 205 -3.31 27.73 15.20
N ALA A 206 -1.99 27.88 15.45
CA ALA A 206 -1.41 27.55 16.74
C ALA A 206 -1.89 28.46 17.91
N ALA A 207 -2.54 29.58 17.62
CA ALA A 207 -3.17 30.40 18.65
C ALA A 207 -4.41 29.73 19.27
N GLY A 208 -4.99 28.73 18.58
CA GLY A 208 -6.08 27.90 19.06
C GLY A 208 -5.64 26.68 19.88
N ASP A 209 -4.35 26.45 20.02
CA ASP A 209 -3.83 25.27 20.72
C ASP A 209 -4.20 25.28 22.20
N HIS A 210 -4.73 24.16 22.70
CA HIS A 210 -5.10 24.02 24.09
C HIS A 210 -3.84 23.99 24.98
N PRO A 211 -3.69 24.90 25.95
CA PRO A 211 -2.44 25.05 26.71
C PRO A 211 -2.11 23.83 27.61
N ASP A 212 -3.12 23.09 28.05
CA ASP A 212 -2.94 21.93 28.93
C ASP A 212 -2.76 20.61 28.17
N PHE A 213 -2.70 20.62 26.85
CA PHE A 213 -2.41 19.42 26.06
C PHE A 213 -1.01 18.91 26.34
N ALA A 214 -0.89 17.63 26.71
CA ALA A 214 0.39 16.99 26.96
C ALA A 214 1.10 16.69 25.63
N ALA A 215 1.87 17.66 25.15
CA ALA A 215 2.57 17.57 23.87
C ALA A 215 3.52 16.36 23.82
N PHE A 216 3.63 15.75 22.64
CA PHE A 216 4.49 14.60 22.40
C PHE A 216 5.97 15.02 22.48
N PRO A 217 6.82 14.26 23.23
CA PRO A 217 8.17 14.70 23.56
C PRO A 217 9.26 14.17 22.63
N TRP A 218 8.97 13.26 21.70
CA TRP A 218 10.00 12.72 20.81
C TRP A 218 10.22 13.62 19.59
N THR A 219 11.41 13.53 19.00
CA THR A 219 11.84 14.38 17.87
C THR A 219 11.15 13.94 16.58
N THR A 220 10.64 14.92 15.83
CA THR A 220 10.07 14.75 14.50
C THR A 220 11.13 14.76 13.40
N TYR A 221 10.79 14.25 12.21
CA TYR A 221 11.69 14.28 11.07
C TYR A 221 11.94 15.71 10.53
N PRO A 222 10.95 16.63 10.47
CA PRO A 222 11.20 18.05 10.19
C PRO A 222 12.24 18.71 11.10
N GLU A 223 12.25 18.43 12.41
CA GLU A 223 13.30 18.92 13.33
C GLU A 223 14.70 18.40 12.95
N ARG A 224 14.79 17.14 12.49
CA ARG A 224 16.05 16.56 12.04
C ARG A 224 16.53 17.20 10.73
N LEU A 225 15.63 17.45 9.79
CA LEU A 225 15.92 18.16 8.54
C LEU A 225 16.41 19.60 8.85
N GLU A 226 15.74 20.31 9.76
CA GLU A 226 16.14 21.63 10.19
C GLU A 226 17.56 21.64 10.74
N LYS A 227 17.87 20.74 11.64
CA LYS A 227 19.21 20.59 12.23
C LYS A 227 20.28 20.25 11.18
N ALA A 228 19.91 19.55 10.11
CA ALA A 228 20.81 19.19 9.02
C ALA A 228 20.95 20.29 7.95
N GLY A 229 20.20 21.39 8.06
CA GLY A 229 20.20 22.47 7.06
C GLY A 229 19.47 22.12 5.76
N VAL A 230 18.62 21.09 5.77
CA VAL A 230 17.75 20.75 4.65
C VAL A 230 16.50 21.61 4.72
N SER A 231 16.21 22.36 3.67
CA SER A 231 15.05 23.25 3.64
C SER A 231 13.74 22.45 3.55
N TRP A 232 12.76 22.82 4.34
CA TRP A 232 11.47 22.15 4.38
C TRP A 232 10.33 23.12 4.76
N LYS A 233 9.08 22.73 4.43
CA LYS A 233 7.87 23.50 4.77
C LYS A 233 6.64 22.59 4.71
N VAL A 234 5.65 22.89 5.55
CA VAL A 234 4.28 22.37 5.41
C VAL A 234 3.42 23.43 4.72
N TYR A 235 2.72 23.04 3.66
CA TYR A 235 1.72 23.84 2.97
C TYR A 235 0.33 23.41 3.45
N GLN A 236 -0.43 24.32 4.03
CA GLN A 236 -1.77 24.09 4.57
C GLN A 236 -2.57 25.40 4.59
N GLU A 237 -3.89 25.30 4.54
CA GLU A 237 -4.81 26.40 4.83
C GLU A 237 -5.16 26.42 6.31
N ARG A 238 -5.98 27.38 6.76
CA ARG A 238 -6.49 27.42 8.14
C ARG A 238 -7.32 26.17 8.43
N ASP A 239 -8.23 25.78 7.53
CA ASP A 239 -8.87 24.47 7.51
C ASP A 239 -7.88 23.44 6.97
N ASN A 240 -7.37 22.57 7.83
CA ASN A 240 -6.46 21.48 7.49
C ASN A 240 -6.98 20.11 7.96
N PHE A 241 -8.24 20.00 8.31
CA PHE A 241 -8.93 18.80 8.82
C PHE A 241 -8.33 18.22 10.12
N GLY A 242 -7.37 18.89 10.75
CA GLY A 242 -6.60 18.36 11.88
C GLY A 242 -5.43 17.45 11.47
N ASP A 243 -5.14 17.36 10.18
CA ASP A 243 -4.24 16.37 9.57
C ASP A 243 -2.76 16.69 9.69
N ASN A 244 -2.40 17.80 10.31
CA ASN A 244 -0.99 18.13 10.56
C ASN A 244 -0.55 17.67 11.95
N PRO A 245 0.11 16.51 12.08
CA PRO A 245 0.45 15.93 13.39
C PRO A 245 1.52 16.75 14.14
N LEU A 246 2.18 17.72 13.48
CA LEU A 246 3.12 18.62 14.17
C LEU A 246 2.44 19.45 15.25
N SER A 247 1.12 19.64 15.19
CA SER A 247 0.34 20.30 16.24
C SER A 247 0.43 19.59 17.59
N CYS A 248 0.74 18.30 17.61
CA CYS A 248 0.90 17.52 18.82
C CYS A 248 2.29 17.62 19.46
N PHE A 249 3.28 18.23 18.81
CA PHE A 249 4.66 18.29 19.30
C PHE A 249 5.04 19.65 19.88
N ALA A 250 5.68 19.67 21.04
CA ALA A 250 6.02 20.88 21.78
C ALA A 250 6.75 21.97 20.95
N PRO A 251 7.74 21.65 20.07
CA PRO A 251 8.44 22.66 19.27
C PRO A 251 7.55 23.42 18.27
N PHE A 252 6.36 22.89 17.96
CA PHE A 252 5.43 23.47 16.99
C PHE A 252 4.20 24.13 17.62
N ARG A 253 4.19 24.32 18.95
CA ARG A 253 3.05 24.86 19.70
C ARG A 253 3.34 26.23 20.30
N GLY A 254 2.28 27.01 20.48
CA GLY A 254 2.26 28.24 21.28
C GLY A 254 2.91 29.44 20.62
N ASP A 255 4.22 29.43 20.37
CA ASP A 255 4.93 30.57 19.80
C ASP A 255 5.03 30.50 18.27
N GLN A 256 4.15 31.22 17.59
CA GLN A 256 4.12 31.30 16.12
C GLN A 256 5.35 32.02 15.52
N ASN A 257 6.17 32.68 16.33
CA ASN A 257 7.36 33.39 15.86
C ASN A 257 8.61 32.50 15.81
N ASN A 258 8.59 31.31 16.43
CA ASN A 258 9.68 30.37 16.27
C ASN A 258 9.73 29.78 14.86
N ASP A 259 10.92 29.48 14.36
CA ASP A 259 11.14 29.04 12.99
C ASP A 259 10.47 27.72 12.67
N LEU A 260 10.44 26.78 13.61
CA LEU A 260 9.80 25.46 13.43
C LEU A 260 8.28 25.60 13.31
N CYS A 261 7.66 26.36 14.22
CA CYS A 261 6.23 26.64 14.17
C CYS A 261 5.86 27.35 12.86
N ARG A 262 6.64 28.38 12.46
CA ARG A 262 6.40 29.12 11.21
C ARG A 262 6.51 28.26 9.97
N LYS A 263 7.45 27.31 9.91
CA LYS A 263 7.58 26.37 8.77
C LYS A 263 6.56 25.24 8.80
N GLY A 264 6.23 24.75 9.99
CA GLY A 264 5.39 23.56 10.19
C GLY A 264 3.91 23.85 10.40
N ARG A 265 3.55 25.03 10.90
CA ARG A 265 2.18 25.37 11.31
C ARG A 265 1.62 26.64 10.65
N ALA A 266 2.43 27.45 9.96
CA ALA A 266 1.87 28.60 9.27
C ALA A 266 0.82 28.17 8.24
N PHE A 267 -0.31 28.87 8.26
CA PHE A 267 -1.38 28.62 7.31
C PHE A 267 -1.41 29.70 6.21
N ILE A 268 -1.98 29.32 5.09
CA ILE A 268 -2.14 30.19 3.93
C ILE A 268 -3.54 30.79 4.00
N ASP A 269 -3.60 32.09 4.20
CA ASP A 269 -4.83 32.88 4.06
C ASP A 269 -4.98 33.32 2.59
N GLY A 270 -6.21 33.47 2.15
CA GLY A 270 -6.53 33.95 0.82
C GLY A 270 -7.90 34.63 0.78
N PRO A 271 -8.30 35.19 -0.37
CA PRO A 271 -9.56 35.91 -0.51
C PRO A 271 -10.81 35.05 -0.30
N GLU A 272 -10.66 33.73 -0.37
CA GLU A 272 -11.77 32.77 -0.21
C GLU A 272 -11.61 32.03 1.12
N GLU A 273 -12.49 32.27 2.07
CA GLU A 273 -12.50 31.62 3.39
C GLU A 273 -12.69 30.10 3.31
N LYS A 274 -13.31 29.61 2.22
CA LYS A 274 -13.47 28.17 1.87
C LYS A 274 -13.00 27.93 0.46
N SER A 275 -11.69 27.84 0.28
CA SER A 275 -11.07 27.85 -1.02
C SER A 275 -10.98 26.48 -1.69
N PHE A 276 -11.31 25.38 -0.99
CA PHE A 276 -11.09 24.01 -1.46
C PHE A 276 -9.64 23.73 -1.88
N GLY A 277 -8.66 24.37 -1.23
CA GLY A 277 -7.25 24.25 -1.52
C GLY A 277 -6.70 25.23 -2.56
N GLN A 278 -7.50 26.13 -3.12
CA GLN A 278 -7.04 27.07 -4.15
C GLN A 278 -6.02 28.07 -3.64
N ASN A 279 -6.19 28.58 -2.42
CA ASN A 279 -5.22 29.49 -1.81
C ASN A 279 -3.89 28.78 -1.61
N LEU A 280 -3.92 27.51 -1.16
CA LEU A 280 -2.74 26.67 -1.00
C LEU A 280 -2.05 26.44 -2.36
N VAL A 281 -2.79 26.02 -3.38
CA VAL A 281 -2.26 25.79 -4.74
C VAL A 281 -1.62 27.07 -5.30
N ALA A 282 -2.25 28.24 -5.09
CA ALA A 282 -1.70 29.52 -5.54
C ALA A 282 -0.41 29.89 -4.83
N ALA A 283 -0.33 29.68 -3.51
CA ALA A 283 0.88 29.94 -2.74
C ALA A 283 2.01 28.96 -3.11
N PHE A 284 1.69 27.69 -3.31
CA PHE A 284 2.62 26.68 -3.77
C PHE A 284 3.15 27.02 -5.18
N ALA A 285 2.27 27.41 -6.11
CA ALA A 285 2.65 27.83 -7.45
C ALA A 285 3.57 29.05 -7.45
N LYS A 286 3.37 29.99 -6.53
CA LYS A 286 4.26 31.15 -6.36
C LYS A 286 5.68 30.72 -5.96
N ASP A 287 5.82 29.79 -5.01
CA ASP A 287 7.12 29.27 -4.57
C ASP A 287 7.80 28.51 -5.72
N VAL A 288 7.06 27.71 -6.50
CA VAL A 288 7.56 27.01 -7.69
C VAL A 288 8.04 28.01 -8.76
N ALA A 289 7.23 29.01 -9.10
CA ALA A 289 7.57 30.01 -10.12
C ALA A 289 8.77 30.87 -9.71
N GLY A 290 8.91 31.15 -8.40
CA GLY A 290 10.01 31.93 -7.82
C GLY A 290 11.31 31.16 -7.59
N ASP A 291 11.39 29.87 -7.98
CA ASP A 291 12.53 28.97 -7.66
C ASP A 291 12.86 28.92 -6.16
N SER A 292 11.82 29.05 -5.32
CA SER A 292 11.90 29.08 -3.85
C SER A 292 11.25 27.85 -3.18
N LEU A 293 10.89 26.84 -3.99
CA LEU A 293 10.34 25.59 -3.47
C LEU A 293 11.37 24.92 -2.54
N PRO A 294 11.01 24.53 -1.30
CA PRO A 294 11.91 23.82 -0.40
C PRO A 294 12.37 22.46 -0.95
N GLN A 295 13.43 21.92 -0.38
CA GLN A 295 13.89 20.56 -0.70
C GLN A 295 12.85 19.49 -0.30
N VAL A 296 12.12 19.72 0.81
CA VAL A 296 11.04 18.85 1.25
C VAL A 296 9.78 19.67 1.53
N SER A 297 8.67 19.30 0.91
CA SER A 297 7.38 19.96 1.07
C SER A 297 6.33 18.94 1.46
N TRP A 298 5.68 19.10 2.60
CA TRP A 298 4.46 18.36 2.94
C TRP A 298 3.26 19.23 2.59
N ILE A 299 2.28 18.61 1.96
CA ILE A 299 1.00 19.25 1.63
C ILE A 299 -0.08 18.60 2.47
N VAL A 300 -0.81 19.40 3.23
CA VAL A 300 -1.97 18.99 4.00
C VAL A 300 -3.20 19.59 3.35
N ALA A 301 -4.07 18.74 2.83
CA ALA A 301 -5.28 19.16 2.15
C ALA A 301 -6.30 19.79 3.13
N PRO A 302 -7.09 20.78 2.72
CA PRO A 302 -8.24 21.21 3.51
C PRO A 302 -9.33 20.13 3.49
N THR A 303 -10.22 20.13 4.50
CA THR A 303 -11.27 19.13 4.69
C THR A 303 -11.99 18.72 3.39
N ALA A 304 -12.38 19.68 2.56
CA ALA A 304 -13.14 19.39 1.35
C ALA A 304 -12.33 18.71 0.24
N ALA A 305 -11.01 18.77 0.28
CA ALA A 305 -10.08 18.19 -0.70
C ALA A 305 -9.28 17.01 -0.12
N SER A 306 -9.55 16.60 1.11
CA SER A 306 -8.81 15.54 1.83
C SER A 306 -9.08 14.13 1.30
N GLU A 307 -10.22 13.93 0.63
CA GLU A 307 -10.74 12.63 0.19
C GLU A 307 -11.24 11.70 1.31
N HIS A 308 -11.28 12.17 2.56
CA HIS A 308 -12.04 11.46 3.60
C HIS A 308 -13.40 11.03 3.03
N PRO A 309 -14.01 9.88 3.42
CA PRO A 309 -15.23 9.37 2.78
C PRO A 309 -16.36 10.38 2.60
N GLU A 310 -16.43 11.39 3.45
CA GLU A 310 -17.38 12.50 3.36
C GLU A 310 -16.92 13.64 2.43
N ALA A 311 -15.64 13.62 1.97
CA ALA A 311 -15.07 14.57 1.01
C ALA A 311 -14.92 13.93 -0.37
N PRO A 312 -15.44 14.56 -1.44
CA PRO A 312 -15.52 13.92 -2.76
C PRO A 312 -14.15 13.66 -3.38
N PRO A 313 -13.89 12.45 -3.91
CA PRO A 313 -12.70 12.18 -4.70
C PRO A 313 -12.48 13.15 -5.86
N SER A 314 -13.56 13.62 -6.53
CA SER A 314 -13.46 14.62 -7.60
C SER A 314 -12.79 15.93 -7.17
N ILE A 315 -12.94 16.33 -5.93
CA ILE A 315 -12.25 17.52 -5.38
C ILE A 315 -10.78 17.21 -5.10
N GLY A 316 -10.49 16.05 -4.54
CA GLY A 316 -9.11 15.58 -4.33
C GLY A 316 -8.34 15.43 -5.64
N GLU A 317 -8.97 14.86 -6.69
CA GLU A 317 -8.40 14.78 -8.04
C GLU A 317 -8.09 16.19 -8.57
N ALA A 318 -9.01 17.14 -8.43
CA ALA A 318 -8.82 18.53 -8.89
C ALA A 318 -7.72 19.24 -8.09
N PHE A 319 -7.64 19.02 -6.78
CA PHE A 319 -6.59 19.57 -5.93
C PHE A 319 -5.21 19.01 -6.30
N THR A 320 -5.09 17.69 -6.44
CA THR A 320 -3.86 17.01 -6.88
C THR A 320 -3.41 17.51 -8.26
N ALA A 321 -4.34 17.65 -9.20
CA ALA A 321 -4.07 18.21 -10.52
C ALA A 321 -3.59 19.67 -10.43
N GLY A 322 -4.13 20.47 -9.52
CA GLY A 322 -3.69 21.83 -9.23
C GLY A 322 -2.22 21.89 -8.79
N ILE A 323 -1.82 21.04 -7.85
CA ILE A 323 -0.44 20.92 -7.37
C ILE A 323 0.51 20.51 -8.51
N LEU A 324 0.13 19.47 -9.26
CA LEU A 324 0.93 19.01 -10.41
C LEU A 324 1.06 20.08 -11.51
N THR A 325 0.00 20.84 -11.75
CA THR A 325 0.04 21.97 -12.69
C THR A 325 0.99 23.08 -12.19
N ALA A 326 0.96 23.37 -10.91
CA ALA A 326 1.88 24.33 -10.32
C ALA A 326 3.34 23.88 -10.51
N LEU A 327 3.68 22.62 -10.22
CA LEU A 327 5.01 22.06 -10.48
C LEU A 327 5.39 22.14 -11.95
N ALA A 328 4.46 21.80 -12.80
CA ALA A 328 4.62 21.78 -14.26
C ALA A 328 4.82 23.17 -14.86
N SER A 329 4.35 24.24 -14.19
CA SER A 329 4.49 25.63 -14.67
C SER A 329 5.93 26.11 -14.70
N ASN A 330 6.84 25.45 -13.95
CA ASN A 330 8.27 25.71 -14.02
C ASN A 330 9.02 24.41 -14.43
N PRO A 331 9.33 24.26 -15.74
CA PRO A 331 10.01 23.07 -16.26
C PRO A 331 11.33 22.74 -15.56
N ALA A 332 12.09 23.74 -15.13
CA ALA A 332 13.36 23.55 -14.47
C ALA A 332 13.21 23.01 -13.04
N VAL A 333 12.11 23.33 -12.36
CA VAL A 333 11.75 22.76 -11.04
C VAL A 333 11.18 21.37 -11.24
N TRP A 334 10.21 21.18 -12.14
CA TRP A 334 9.60 19.88 -12.44
C TRP A 334 10.63 18.81 -12.78
N ALA A 335 11.61 19.14 -13.65
CA ALA A 335 12.67 18.22 -14.07
C ALA A 335 13.50 17.62 -12.92
N LYS A 336 13.41 18.22 -11.71
CA LYS A 336 14.20 17.85 -10.51
C LYS A 336 13.31 17.43 -9.34
N THR A 337 12.01 17.23 -9.57
CA THR A 337 11.01 17.01 -8.52
C THR A 337 10.51 15.57 -8.50
N VAL A 338 10.33 15.06 -7.31
CA VAL A 338 9.55 13.86 -7.00
C VAL A 338 8.29 14.30 -6.27
N PHE A 339 7.12 13.94 -6.80
CA PHE A 339 5.84 14.07 -6.13
C PHE A 339 5.37 12.69 -5.68
N ILE A 340 5.08 12.54 -4.38
CA ILE A 340 4.56 11.33 -3.76
C ILE A 340 3.12 11.60 -3.37
N LEU A 341 2.20 10.86 -3.95
CA LEU A 341 0.79 10.81 -3.55
C LEU A 341 0.55 9.50 -2.82
N ASN A 342 0.15 9.56 -1.58
CA ASN A 342 -0.22 8.41 -0.77
C ASN A 342 -1.44 8.74 0.11
N TYR A 343 -1.97 7.72 0.79
CA TYR A 343 -3.10 7.85 1.69
C TYR A 343 -2.66 7.35 3.07
N ASP A 344 -3.23 7.93 4.13
CA ASP A 344 -2.81 7.65 5.50
C ASP A 344 -3.29 6.28 5.98
N GLU A 345 -4.57 5.95 5.75
CA GLU A 345 -5.16 4.66 6.12
C GLU A 345 -6.38 4.34 5.23
N ASN A 346 -7.04 3.21 5.47
CA ASN A 346 -8.09 2.70 4.60
C ASN A 346 -9.53 3.12 4.97
N ASP A 347 -9.77 3.96 5.99
CA ASP A 347 -11.07 4.22 6.65
C ASP A 347 -11.67 2.93 7.24
N GLY A 348 -12.20 2.16 6.50
CA GLY A 348 -12.74 0.84 6.73
C GLY A 348 -13.00 0.15 5.42
N PHE A 349 -12.56 0.73 4.29
CA PHE A 349 -12.71 0.09 2.99
C PHE A 349 -11.84 -1.15 2.87
N PHE A 350 -12.43 -2.15 2.23
CA PHE A 350 -11.84 -3.46 2.04
C PHE A 350 -10.53 -3.44 1.25
N ASP A 351 -9.57 -4.24 1.70
CA ASP A 351 -8.41 -4.63 0.92
C ASP A 351 -8.20 -6.14 1.07
N HIS A 352 -7.99 -6.84 -0.05
CA HIS A 352 -7.96 -8.31 -0.04
C HIS A 352 -6.62 -8.89 0.42
N MET A 353 -5.56 -8.07 0.47
CA MET A 353 -4.21 -8.53 0.79
C MET A 353 -3.97 -8.59 2.30
N PRO A 354 -3.47 -9.71 2.84
CA PRO A 354 -3.02 -9.73 4.22
C PRO A 354 -1.77 -8.85 4.39
N PRO A 355 -1.79 -7.84 5.28
CA PRO A 355 -0.64 -6.99 5.49
C PRO A 355 0.50 -7.73 6.20
N PRO A 356 1.77 -7.33 5.98
CA PRO A 356 2.88 -7.78 6.80
C PRO A 356 2.69 -7.38 8.27
N VAL A 357 2.79 -8.34 9.19
CA VAL A 357 2.65 -8.11 10.64
C VAL A 357 3.83 -8.78 11.36
N PRO A 358 4.49 -8.14 12.33
CA PRO A 358 5.62 -8.74 13.04
C PRO A 358 5.17 -9.85 14.00
N ALA A 359 5.95 -10.91 14.11
CA ALA A 359 5.77 -11.91 15.16
C ALA A 359 6.39 -11.39 16.48
N THR A 360 5.63 -10.62 17.25
CA THR A 360 6.11 -10.05 18.53
C THR A 360 6.14 -11.08 19.66
N LYS A 361 5.47 -12.21 19.50
CA LYS A 361 5.45 -13.34 20.45
C LYS A 361 5.49 -14.68 19.71
N PRO A 362 5.98 -15.75 20.33
CA PRO A 362 6.11 -17.07 19.69
C PRO A 362 4.82 -17.65 19.11
N HIS A 363 3.66 -17.34 19.69
CA HIS A 363 2.38 -17.81 19.14
C HIS A 363 1.91 -17.06 17.89
N PHE A 364 2.54 -15.92 17.56
CA PHE A 364 2.33 -15.20 16.31
C PHE A 364 3.31 -15.62 15.20
N GLY A 365 4.27 -16.51 15.49
CA GLY A 365 5.29 -16.93 14.53
C GLY A 365 6.72 -16.67 15.00
N ALA A 366 7.60 -16.29 14.08
CA ALA A 366 9.01 -16.04 14.36
C ALA A 366 9.61 -14.93 13.47
N SER A 367 10.71 -14.34 13.93
CA SER A 367 11.41 -13.29 13.21
C SER A 367 12.92 -13.41 13.42
N THR A 368 13.71 -13.18 12.35
CA THR A 368 15.18 -13.07 12.46
C THR A 368 15.62 -11.66 12.86
N VAL A 369 14.72 -10.68 12.84
CA VAL A 369 14.96 -9.29 13.24
C VAL A 369 14.18 -8.94 14.50
N ALA A 370 14.73 -8.06 15.33
CA ALA A 370 14.07 -7.57 16.54
C ALA A 370 12.75 -6.84 16.21
N THR A 371 11.72 -7.10 17.01
CA THR A 371 10.36 -6.54 16.86
C THR A 371 10.00 -5.55 17.97
N ASP A 372 10.99 -5.05 18.70
CA ASP A 372 10.80 -4.03 19.75
C ASP A 372 10.16 -2.78 19.15
N GLY A 373 9.15 -2.25 19.82
CA GLY A 373 8.39 -1.08 19.36
C GLY A 373 7.27 -1.40 18.35
N GLU A 374 7.00 -2.68 18.08
CA GLU A 374 5.96 -3.15 17.14
C GLU A 374 4.79 -3.86 17.84
N GLU A 375 4.59 -3.59 19.14
CA GLU A 375 3.52 -4.19 19.93
C GLU A 375 2.79 -3.12 20.75
N TYR A 376 1.45 -3.18 20.75
CA TYR A 376 0.60 -2.39 21.64
C TYR A 376 -0.43 -3.30 22.32
N GLY A 377 -0.60 -3.17 23.64
CA GLY A 377 -1.55 -3.98 24.39
C GLY A 377 -1.32 -5.50 24.32
N GLY A 378 -0.10 -5.94 24.02
CA GLY A 378 0.26 -7.35 23.96
C GLY A 378 0.06 -8.00 22.60
N VAL A 379 -0.27 -7.22 21.55
CA VAL A 379 -0.47 -7.67 20.18
C VAL A 379 0.34 -6.82 19.20
N PRO A 380 0.76 -7.38 18.05
CA PRO A 380 1.42 -6.60 16.99
C PRO A 380 0.49 -5.53 16.43
N PHE A 381 1.01 -4.35 16.01
CA PHE A 381 0.16 -3.24 15.61
C PHE A 381 0.36 -2.70 14.18
N GLY A 382 1.18 -3.29 13.41
CA GLY A 382 1.37 -2.89 12.01
C GLY A 382 2.03 -4.00 11.20
N LEU A 383 2.09 -3.91 9.85
CA LEU A 383 1.48 -2.89 9.00
C LEU A 383 -0.05 -3.03 8.90
N GLY A 384 -0.72 -1.93 8.51
CA GLY A 384 -2.16 -1.93 8.21
C GLY A 384 -2.48 -2.40 6.77
N PRO A 385 -3.77 -2.29 6.35
CA PRO A 385 -4.19 -2.57 4.99
C PRO A 385 -3.43 -1.75 3.95
N ARG A 386 -3.46 -2.19 2.68
CA ARG A 386 -2.87 -1.38 1.61
C ARG A 386 -3.67 -0.11 1.37
N VAL A 387 -2.96 0.94 1.04
CA VAL A 387 -3.51 2.23 0.63
C VAL A 387 -2.95 2.63 -0.74
N PRO A 388 -3.65 3.47 -1.54
CA PRO A 388 -3.13 3.91 -2.82
C PRO A 388 -1.81 4.68 -2.65
N ALA A 389 -0.83 4.40 -3.51
CA ALA A 389 0.39 5.17 -3.58
C ALA A 389 0.90 5.27 -5.01
N MET A 390 1.20 6.50 -5.44
CA MET A 390 1.71 6.81 -6.77
C MET A 390 2.94 7.71 -6.67
N ILE A 391 3.96 7.36 -7.43
CA ILE A 391 5.17 8.17 -7.55
C ILE A 391 5.12 8.90 -8.89
N VAL A 392 4.92 10.21 -8.85
CA VAL A 392 4.76 11.07 -10.03
C VAL A 392 6.01 11.92 -10.20
N SER A 393 6.82 11.59 -11.18
CA SER A 393 8.14 12.21 -11.37
C SER A 393 8.65 11.95 -12.78
N PRO A 394 9.52 12.81 -13.34
CA PRO A 394 10.20 12.51 -14.59
C PRO A 394 10.97 11.17 -14.59
N TRP A 395 11.40 10.68 -13.43
CA TRP A 395 12.11 9.40 -13.29
C TRP A 395 11.20 8.18 -13.07
N SER A 396 9.88 8.37 -12.94
CA SER A 396 8.94 7.28 -12.67
C SER A 396 7.91 7.06 -13.78
N LYS A 397 8.07 7.70 -14.95
CA LYS A 397 7.16 7.57 -16.11
C LYS A 397 7.17 6.17 -16.70
N GLY A 398 6.08 5.78 -17.38
CA GLY A 398 5.97 4.55 -18.15
C GLY A 398 4.91 3.56 -17.68
N GLY A 399 4.02 3.94 -16.76
CA GLY A 399 2.90 3.10 -16.30
C GLY A 399 3.34 1.86 -15.54
N TRP A 400 4.40 1.98 -14.77
CA TRP A 400 5.02 0.87 -14.01
C TRP A 400 4.19 0.45 -12.80
N VAL A 401 4.28 -0.83 -12.45
CA VAL A 401 3.89 -1.35 -11.15
C VAL A 401 5.15 -1.68 -10.33
N ASN A 402 5.16 -1.28 -9.07
CA ASN A 402 6.16 -1.64 -8.09
C ASN A 402 5.48 -2.37 -6.92
N SER A 403 5.81 -3.65 -6.78
CA SER A 403 5.25 -4.54 -5.75
C SER A 403 6.24 -4.78 -4.59
N GLU A 404 7.19 -3.87 -4.36
CA GLU A 404 7.97 -3.85 -3.11
C GLU A 404 7.07 -3.37 -1.97
N VAL A 405 7.22 -3.99 -0.80
CA VAL A 405 6.46 -3.60 0.40
C VAL A 405 6.95 -2.24 0.89
N PHE A 406 6.03 -1.30 1.00
CA PHE A 406 6.26 0.04 1.53
C PHE A 406 5.25 0.37 2.63
N ASP A 407 5.60 1.35 3.46
CA ASP A 407 4.70 2.04 4.39
C ASP A 407 5.07 3.53 4.49
N HIS A 408 4.45 4.28 5.40
CA HIS A 408 4.75 5.71 5.54
C HIS A 408 6.20 5.99 5.93
N THR A 409 6.88 5.06 6.63
CA THR A 409 8.30 5.18 6.94
C THR A 409 9.18 5.09 5.69
N SER A 410 8.70 4.48 4.61
CA SER A 410 9.40 4.41 3.32
C SER A 410 9.62 5.80 2.71
N VAL A 411 8.71 6.75 2.96
CA VAL A 411 8.87 8.16 2.54
C VAL A 411 10.04 8.79 3.27
N ILE A 412 10.13 8.63 4.59
CA ILE A 412 11.28 9.11 5.37
C ILE A 412 12.57 8.44 4.88
N ARG A 413 12.56 7.13 4.63
CA ARG A 413 13.74 6.39 4.14
C ARG A 413 14.20 6.88 2.75
N PHE A 414 13.28 7.31 1.89
CA PHE A 414 13.63 7.98 0.64
C PHE A 414 14.36 9.31 0.90
N LEU A 415 13.88 10.10 1.85
CA LEU A 415 14.53 11.34 2.26
C LEU A 415 15.89 11.07 2.93
N GLU A 416 16.02 10.01 3.73
CA GLU A 416 17.32 9.56 4.28
C GLU A 416 18.33 9.27 3.16
N LYS A 417 17.91 8.54 2.13
CA LYS A 417 18.77 8.21 0.97
C LYS A 417 19.18 9.45 0.20
N ARG A 418 18.27 10.42 0.07
CA ARG A 418 18.52 11.66 -0.68
C ARG A 418 19.37 12.66 0.10
N PHE A 419 19.09 12.87 1.38
CA PHE A 419 19.68 13.95 2.17
C PHE A 419 20.66 13.48 3.25
N GLY A 420 20.75 12.19 3.52
CA GLY A 420 21.65 11.65 4.54
C GLY A 420 21.18 11.86 5.98
N VAL A 421 19.93 12.28 6.19
CA VAL A 421 19.36 12.57 7.52
C VAL A 421 18.62 11.33 8.01
N ILE A 422 19.19 10.63 9.00
CA ILE A 422 18.65 9.37 9.52
C ILE A 422 17.55 9.60 10.57
N GLU A 423 16.47 8.81 10.49
CA GLU A 423 15.39 8.74 11.47
C GLU A 423 15.53 7.50 12.38
N PRO A 424 16.05 7.66 13.59
CA PRO A 424 16.31 6.52 14.48
C PRO A 424 15.03 5.88 15.06
N ASN A 425 13.88 6.54 14.96
CA ASN A 425 12.61 6.01 15.45
C ASN A 425 12.01 4.90 14.56
N ILE A 426 12.50 4.74 13.32
CA ILE A 426 12.09 3.62 12.47
C ILE A 426 12.71 2.34 13.02
N THR A 427 11.86 1.40 13.44
CA THR A 427 12.28 0.14 14.07
C THR A 427 13.15 -0.73 13.15
N PRO A 428 13.98 -1.62 13.68
CA PRO A 428 14.71 -2.60 12.89
C PRO A 428 13.80 -3.47 12.02
N TRP A 429 12.61 -3.86 12.53
CA TRP A 429 11.66 -4.66 11.77
C TRP A 429 11.15 -3.92 10.54
N ARG A 430 10.70 -2.66 10.68
CA ARG A 430 10.23 -1.85 9.54
C ARG A 430 11.34 -1.64 8.52
N ARG A 431 12.56 -1.31 8.99
CA ARG A 431 13.72 -1.17 8.10
C ARG A 431 14.05 -2.44 7.32
N ALA A 432 13.78 -3.61 7.88
CA ALA A 432 13.98 -4.88 7.21
C ALA A 432 12.89 -5.17 6.17
N VAL A 433 11.61 -4.94 6.52
CA VAL A 433 10.45 -5.38 5.74
C VAL A 433 10.02 -4.36 4.68
N THR A 434 10.12 -3.05 4.97
CA THR A 434 9.70 -2.00 4.05
C THR A 434 10.88 -1.46 3.24
N GLY A 435 10.66 -1.15 1.96
CA GLY A 435 11.63 -0.52 1.07
C GLY A 435 11.82 0.97 1.34
N ASP A 436 12.72 1.60 0.58
CA ASP A 436 13.03 3.04 0.66
C ASP A 436 12.53 3.84 -0.56
N LEU A 437 11.56 3.31 -1.29
CA LEU A 437 10.96 3.85 -2.51
C LEU A 437 11.92 3.97 -3.71
N THR A 438 13.22 3.77 -3.58
CA THR A 438 14.17 3.96 -4.70
C THR A 438 13.91 3.02 -5.87
N SER A 439 13.34 1.83 -5.63
CA SER A 439 12.94 0.89 -6.68
C SER A 439 11.81 1.39 -7.59
N ALA A 440 11.06 2.43 -7.18
CA ALA A 440 9.99 3.02 -7.99
C ALA A 440 10.50 3.90 -9.14
N PHE A 441 11.81 4.14 -9.22
CA PHE A 441 12.43 5.07 -10.15
C PHE A 441 13.41 4.39 -11.11
N ASP A 442 13.59 5.01 -12.26
CA ASP A 442 14.76 4.79 -13.11
C ASP A 442 15.55 6.10 -13.21
N PHE A 443 16.58 6.23 -12.40
CA PHE A 443 17.43 7.41 -12.40
C PHE A 443 18.45 7.40 -13.55
N GLN A 444 18.78 6.22 -14.08
CA GLN A 444 19.83 6.05 -15.10
C GLN A 444 19.28 6.30 -16.51
N THR A 445 18.12 5.69 -16.83
CA THR A 445 17.52 5.70 -18.16
C THR A 445 16.00 5.98 -18.08
N PRO A 446 15.56 7.13 -17.49
CA PRO A 446 14.15 7.41 -17.36
C PRO A 446 13.46 7.50 -18.72
N ASP A 447 12.18 7.13 -18.78
CA ASP A 447 11.37 7.27 -19.99
C ASP A 447 11.08 8.74 -20.27
N ASP A 448 11.59 9.25 -21.39
CA ASP A 448 11.40 10.63 -21.83
C ASP A 448 10.13 10.82 -22.68
N LYS A 449 9.34 9.77 -22.90
CA LYS A 449 8.10 9.88 -23.69
C LYS A 449 7.09 10.82 -23.02
N PRO A 450 6.36 11.61 -23.82
CA PRO A 450 5.25 12.38 -23.32
C PRO A 450 4.17 11.47 -22.71
N VAL A 451 3.66 11.86 -21.56
CA VAL A 451 2.51 11.20 -20.91
C VAL A 451 1.25 12.02 -21.10
N MET A 452 0.12 11.33 -21.21
CA MET A 452 -1.20 11.94 -21.40
C MET A 452 -1.98 11.81 -20.11
N VAL A 453 -2.26 12.93 -19.46
CA VAL A 453 -3.16 13.00 -18.32
C VAL A 453 -4.35 13.87 -18.70
N PRO A 454 -5.61 13.39 -18.57
CA PRO A 454 -6.79 14.18 -18.89
C PRO A 454 -6.90 15.39 -17.96
N GLY A 455 -7.58 16.42 -18.46
CA GLY A 455 -7.99 17.53 -17.59
C GLY A 455 -9.05 17.09 -16.59
N VAL A 456 -9.16 17.82 -15.50
CA VAL A 456 -10.16 17.60 -14.44
C VAL A 456 -11.45 18.39 -14.67
N THR A 457 -11.62 18.96 -15.86
CA THR A 457 -12.85 19.68 -16.25
C THR A 457 -14.04 18.73 -16.20
N GLY A 458 -15.13 19.16 -15.55
CA GLY A 458 -16.36 18.37 -15.41
C GLY A 458 -16.41 17.47 -14.20
N LEU A 459 -15.29 17.24 -13.47
CA LEU A 459 -15.30 16.43 -12.22
C LEU A 459 -16.20 17.06 -11.16
N VAL A 460 -16.10 18.37 -11.00
CA VAL A 460 -16.88 19.13 -10.03
C VAL A 460 -18.36 19.16 -10.38
N GLU A 461 -18.71 19.36 -11.65
CA GLU A 461 -20.09 19.31 -12.13
C GLU A 461 -20.70 17.93 -11.90
N ARG A 462 -19.94 16.87 -12.13
CA ARG A 462 -20.35 15.49 -11.86
C ARG A 462 -20.63 15.30 -10.36
N MET A 463 -19.73 15.70 -9.49
CA MET A 463 -19.88 15.63 -8.05
C MET A 463 -21.14 16.39 -7.57
N MET A 464 -21.40 17.59 -8.11
CA MET A 464 -22.59 18.35 -7.77
C MET A 464 -23.88 17.68 -8.27
N ALA A 465 -23.84 16.98 -9.38
CA ALA A 465 -24.95 16.21 -9.89
C ALA A 465 -25.22 14.98 -8.99
N SER A 466 -24.16 14.23 -8.65
CA SER A 466 -24.25 13.02 -7.82
C SER A 466 -24.73 13.29 -6.39
N ALA A 467 -24.48 14.47 -5.84
CA ALA A 467 -24.91 14.86 -4.49
C ALA A 467 -26.44 14.82 -4.24
N LYS A 468 -27.24 14.68 -5.29
CA LYS A 468 -28.71 14.60 -5.22
C LYS A 468 -29.23 13.17 -5.39
N LEU A 469 -28.35 12.23 -5.67
CA LEU A 469 -28.67 10.83 -5.88
C LEU A 469 -28.74 10.08 -4.55
N ASP A 470 -29.27 8.86 -4.59
CA ASP A 470 -29.33 7.96 -3.44
C ASP A 470 -27.93 7.43 -3.06
N GLU A 471 -27.78 6.97 -1.84
CA GLU A 471 -26.56 6.30 -1.39
C GLU A 471 -26.29 5.02 -2.20
N PRO A 472 -25.03 4.65 -2.41
CA PRO A 472 -24.72 3.35 -2.99
C PRO A 472 -25.21 2.23 -2.07
N ALA A 473 -25.74 1.17 -2.68
CA ALA A 473 -26.26 0.01 -1.95
C ALA A 473 -25.76 -1.28 -2.62
N VAL A 474 -25.72 -2.36 -1.83
CA VAL A 474 -25.38 -3.68 -2.34
C VAL A 474 -26.37 -4.07 -3.44
N PRO A 475 -25.91 -4.42 -4.65
CA PRO A 475 -26.79 -4.83 -5.74
C PRO A 475 -27.59 -6.09 -5.40
N ALA A 476 -28.85 -6.15 -5.82
CA ALA A 476 -29.69 -7.34 -5.65
C ALA A 476 -29.10 -8.57 -6.38
N GLN A 477 -28.42 -8.35 -7.51
CA GLN A 477 -27.65 -9.37 -8.21
C GLN A 477 -26.17 -9.01 -8.08
N GLN A 478 -25.42 -9.77 -7.30
CA GLN A 478 -24.01 -9.57 -7.05
C GLN A 478 -23.15 -10.39 -8.00
N SER A 479 -22.03 -9.84 -8.42
CA SER A 479 -20.96 -10.52 -9.16
C SER A 479 -19.61 -10.00 -8.71
N LEU A 480 -18.58 -10.83 -8.84
CA LEU A 480 -17.21 -10.36 -8.59
C LEU A 480 -16.85 -9.21 -9.56
N PRO A 481 -16.09 -8.24 -9.10
CA PRO A 481 -15.60 -7.16 -9.96
C PRO A 481 -14.83 -7.71 -11.17
N ARG A 482 -14.93 -7.01 -12.27
CA ARG A 482 -14.07 -7.27 -13.43
C ARG A 482 -12.95 -6.23 -13.45
N GLN A 483 -11.74 -6.67 -13.13
CA GLN A 483 -10.55 -5.84 -13.29
C GLN A 483 -10.28 -5.59 -14.78
N GLU A 484 -9.79 -4.41 -15.14
CA GLU A 484 -9.41 -4.10 -16.53
C GLU A 484 -8.31 -5.07 -16.98
N SER A 485 -8.44 -5.59 -18.21
CA SER A 485 -7.43 -6.47 -18.78
C SER A 485 -6.19 -5.70 -19.23
N GLY A 486 -5.02 -6.32 -19.09
CA GLY A 486 -3.76 -5.77 -19.56
C GLY A 486 -2.62 -5.96 -18.56
N GLN A 487 -1.42 -6.17 -19.10
CA GLN A 487 -0.18 -6.24 -18.33
C GLN A 487 0.48 -4.87 -18.29
N ARG A 488 1.26 -4.63 -17.22
CA ARG A 488 2.09 -3.45 -17.07
C ARG A 488 3.56 -3.83 -16.95
N PRO A 489 4.48 -2.93 -17.29
CA PRO A 489 5.86 -3.12 -16.93
C PRO A 489 5.99 -3.17 -15.39
N ALA A 490 6.75 -4.13 -14.88
CA ALA A 490 7.03 -4.30 -13.46
C ALA A 490 8.46 -3.88 -13.13
N ARG A 491 8.61 -3.09 -12.06
CA ARG A 491 9.92 -2.66 -11.56
C ARG A 491 10.72 -3.88 -11.05
N PRO A 492 12.05 -3.88 -11.22
CA PRO A 492 12.90 -4.90 -10.60
C PRO A 492 12.82 -4.78 -9.08
N LEU A 493 12.68 -5.92 -8.40
CA LEU A 493 12.52 -5.99 -6.95
C LEU A 493 13.68 -6.72 -6.28
N PRO A 494 13.91 -6.45 -4.97
CA PRO A 494 15.06 -6.98 -4.25
C PRO A 494 14.84 -8.38 -3.67
N TYR A 495 13.77 -9.09 -4.04
CA TYR A 495 13.38 -10.36 -3.42
C TYR A 495 14.00 -11.59 -4.12
N ARG A 496 14.48 -12.55 -3.32
CA ARG A 496 14.83 -13.91 -3.75
C ARG A 496 14.42 -14.88 -2.66
N LEU A 497 13.21 -15.41 -2.76
CA LEU A 497 12.53 -16.13 -1.69
C LEU A 497 12.35 -17.60 -2.05
N ALA A 498 12.58 -18.49 -1.07
CA ALA A 498 12.24 -19.90 -1.17
C ALA A 498 11.59 -20.37 0.14
N MET A 499 10.84 -21.46 0.05
CA MET A 499 10.25 -22.13 1.21
C MET A 499 10.24 -23.63 0.99
N THR A 500 10.52 -24.39 2.03
CA THR A 500 10.32 -25.83 2.11
C THR A 500 9.45 -26.18 3.31
N ASP A 501 8.77 -27.35 3.23
CA ASP A 501 7.95 -27.86 4.31
C ASP A 501 8.37 -29.27 4.73
N LYS A 502 8.15 -29.59 6.00
CA LYS A 502 8.24 -30.93 6.55
C LYS A 502 7.04 -31.20 7.45
N VAL A 503 6.24 -32.20 7.10
CA VAL A 503 5.02 -32.54 7.80
C VAL A 503 5.24 -33.73 8.72
N GLY A 504 5.07 -33.51 10.02
CA GLY A 504 5.15 -34.52 11.09
C GLY A 504 3.95 -34.41 12.02
N GLY A 505 4.20 -34.23 13.31
CA GLY A 505 3.17 -33.86 14.31
C GLY A 505 2.73 -32.40 14.21
N THR A 506 3.60 -31.55 13.67
CA THR A 506 3.38 -30.17 13.25
C THR A 506 3.76 -30.03 11.78
N VAL A 507 3.52 -28.85 11.20
CA VAL A 507 4.09 -28.47 9.90
C VAL A 507 5.25 -27.52 10.16
N GLU A 508 6.46 -28.03 9.95
CA GLU A 508 7.69 -27.23 9.99
C GLU A 508 7.84 -26.51 8.65
N LEU A 509 7.99 -25.20 8.68
CA LEU A 509 8.20 -24.33 7.51
C LEU A 509 9.60 -23.73 7.61
N THR A 510 10.40 -23.89 6.57
CA THR A 510 11.71 -23.26 6.45
C THR A 510 11.68 -22.22 5.32
N PHE A 511 11.86 -20.97 5.68
CA PHE A 511 11.92 -19.82 4.76
C PHE A 511 13.37 -19.42 4.53
N GLU A 512 13.75 -19.26 3.27
CA GLU A 512 15.08 -18.80 2.84
C GLU A 512 14.90 -17.47 2.08
N ASN A 513 15.64 -16.44 2.47
CA ASN A 513 15.70 -15.16 1.79
C ASN A 513 17.14 -14.86 1.36
N SER A 514 17.45 -15.09 0.10
CA SER A 514 18.74 -14.76 -0.51
C SER A 514 18.74 -13.41 -1.25
N GLY A 515 17.65 -12.63 -1.10
CA GLY A 515 17.53 -11.27 -1.63
C GLY A 515 18.31 -10.24 -0.82
N THR A 516 18.08 -8.96 -1.11
CA THR A 516 18.75 -7.82 -0.47
C THR A 516 17.87 -7.01 0.47
N THR A 517 16.58 -7.35 0.55
CA THR A 517 15.59 -6.76 1.47
C THR A 517 14.92 -7.89 2.26
N GLY A 518 14.52 -7.65 3.49
CA GLY A 518 13.78 -8.61 4.30
C GLY A 518 12.39 -8.90 3.72
N ALA A 519 11.82 -10.02 4.10
CA ALA A 519 10.48 -10.44 3.68
C ALA A 519 9.67 -10.93 4.88
N CYS A 520 8.39 -10.56 4.90
CA CYS A 520 7.41 -11.04 5.87
C CYS A 520 6.43 -11.99 5.15
N PHE A 521 6.22 -13.18 5.73
CA PHE A 521 5.31 -14.19 5.21
C PHE A 521 4.14 -14.36 6.17
N GLN A 522 2.92 -14.29 5.66
CA GLN A 522 1.71 -14.56 6.41
C GLN A 522 1.25 -16.00 6.14
N VAL A 523 1.07 -16.80 7.18
CA VAL A 523 0.57 -18.17 7.09
C VAL A 523 -0.85 -18.22 7.63
N VAL A 524 -1.77 -18.66 6.80
CA VAL A 524 -3.20 -18.72 7.12
C VAL A 524 -3.72 -20.14 6.90
N SER A 525 -4.57 -20.61 7.82
CA SER A 525 -5.24 -21.91 7.69
C SER A 525 -6.64 -21.72 7.11
N ALA A 526 -6.96 -22.42 6.02
CA ALA A 526 -8.30 -22.48 5.47
C ALA A 526 -9.13 -23.58 6.20
N GLY A 527 -10.41 -23.30 6.45
CA GLY A 527 -11.41 -24.29 6.84
C GLY A 527 -11.45 -24.72 8.31
N VAL A 528 -10.53 -24.29 9.17
CA VAL A 528 -10.58 -24.61 10.61
C VAL A 528 -10.10 -23.41 11.40
N MET A 529 -10.85 -22.98 12.42
CA MET A 529 -10.36 -22.01 13.41
C MET A 529 -9.18 -22.61 14.19
N GLN A 530 -7.99 -22.40 13.66
CA GLN A 530 -6.73 -22.74 14.32
C GLN A 530 -6.13 -21.48 14.97
N PRO A 531 -5.26 -21.64 15.98
CA PRO A 531 -4.44 -20.51 16.39
C PRO A 531 -3.64 -20.03 15.17
N GLY A 532 -3.82 -18.81 14.80
CA GLY A 532 -3.25 -18.13 13.64
C GLY A 532 -4.01 -16.82 13.41
N PRO A 533 -3.67 -16.02 12.40
CA PRO A 533 -2.58 -16.21 11.44
C PRO A 533 -1.20 -16.20 12.09
N TRP A 534 -0.21 -16.82 11.42
CA TRP A 534 1.21 -16.76 11.85
C TRP A 534 1.99 -15.88 10.88
N SER A 535 3.01 -15.23 11.40
CA SER A 535 3.89 -14.36 10.65
C SER A 535 5.34 -14.81 10.80
N PHE A 536 6.06 -14.85 9.69
CA PHE A 536 7.48 -15.19 9.67
C PHE A 536 8.26 -14.09 8.95
N THR A 537 9.16 -13.40 9.66
CA THR A 537 9.99 -12.35 9.07
C THR A 537 11.43 -12.81 8.93
N VAL A 538 11.96 -12.75 7.71
CA VAL A 538 13.30 -13.21 7.36
C VAL A 538 14.09 -12.07 6.72
N GLU A 539 15.16 -11.63 7.38
CA GLU A 539 16.06 -10.62 6.84
C GLU A 539 16.80 -11.11 5.59
N ALA A 540 17.35 -10.17 4.84
CA ALA A 540 18.22 -10.44 3.70
C ALA A 540 19.38 -11.38 4.06
N GLY A 541 19.60 -12.42 3.26
CA GLY A 541 20.66 -13.40 3.43
C GLY A 541 20.47 -14.38 4.57
N LYS A 542 19.26 -14.44 5.20
CA LYS A 542 18.98 -15.34 6.33
C LYS A 542 18.00 -16.45 5.99
N THR A 543 17.94 -17.44 6.85
CA THR A 543 16.99 -18.55 6.86
C THR A 543 16.30 -18.59 8.21
N LEU A 544 15.02 -18.91 8.22
CA LEU A 544 14.19 -19.05 9.41
C LEU A 544 13.36 -20.32 9.33
N THR A 545 13.40 -21.14 10.37
CA THR A 545 12.52 -22.30 10.52
C THR A 545 11.54 -22.05 11.66
N GLY A 546 10.29 -22.41 11.45
CA GLY A 546 9.26 -22.33 12.47
C GLY A 546 8.16 -23.36 12.28
N ASP A 547 7.49 -23.69 13.39
CA ASP A 547 6.44 -24.70 13.44
C ASP A 547 5.05 -24.07 13.43
N VAL A 548 4.17 -24.64 12.64
CA VAL A 548 2.74 -24.33 12.63
C VAL A 548 1.99 -25.55 13.18
N THR A 549 1.25 -25.34 14.27
CA THR A 549 0.40 -26.38 14.82
C THR A 549 -0.82 -26.60 13.95
N VAL A 550 -1.03 -27.82 13.48
CA VAL A 550 -2.17 -28.17 12.62
C VAL A 550 -2.93 -29.36 13.20
N ALA A 551 -4.19 -29.51 12.79
CA ALA A 551 -4.97 -30.71 13.07
C ALA A 551 -4.46 -31.89 12.18
N LYS A 552 -5.11 -33.04 12.30
CA LYS A 552 -4.78 -34.24 11.51
C LYS A 552 -4.79 -33.99 9.99
N SER A 553 -5.67 -33.09 9.52
CA SER A 553 -5.68 -32.57 8.15
C SER A 553 -5.32 -31.09 8.16
N TYR A 554 -4.65 -30.59 7.13
CA TYR A 554 -4.21 -29.21 7.00
C TYR A 554 -4.47 -28.68 5.60
N ASP A 555 -4.80 -27.39 5.52
CA ASP A 555 -4.85 -26.58 4.32
C ASP A 555 -4.31 -25.20 4.68
N LEU A 556 -3.01 -25.00 4.44
CA LEU A 556 -2.27 -23.80 4.78
C LEU A 556 -1.93 -23.04 3.52
N SER A 557 -2.17 -21.72 3.53
CA SER A 557 -1.65 -20.81 2.52
C SER A 557 -0.59 -19.90 3.13
N VAL A 558 0.47 -19.65 2.38
CA VAL A 558 1.57 -18.75 2.74
C VAL A 558 1.63 -17.65 1.71
N HIS A 559 1.45 -16.41 2.14
CA HIS A 559 1.50 -15.22 1.32
C HIS A 559 2.76 -14.40 1.66
N GLY A 560 3.52 -14.03 0.65
CA GLY A 560 4.72 -13.17 0.78
C GLY A 560 4.74 -12.07 -0.28
N PRO A 561 5.78 -11.22 -0.28
CA PRO A 561 5.90 -10.12 -1.22
C PRO A 561 5.99 -10.60 -2.68
N ASN A 562 5.62 -9.72 -3.61
CA ASN A 562 5.67 -9.92 -5.05
C ASN A 562 5.02 -11.23 -5.53
N GLY A 563 3.81 -11.54 -5.03
CA GLY A 563 3.06 -12.73 -5.45
C GLY A 563 3.64 -14.06 -4.97
N PHE A 564 4.63 -14.06 -4.06
CA PHE A 564 5.09 -15.29 -3.44
C PHE A 564 3.94 -16.01 -2.74
N PHE A 565 3.64 -17.22 -3.20
CA PHE A 565 2.53 -18.01 -2.69
C PHE A 565 2.92 -19.48 -2.56
N ARG A 566 2.54 -20.09 -1.44
CA ARG A 566 2.62 -21.54 -1.24
C ARG A 566 1.31 -22.03 -0.64
N GLN A 567 0.80 -23.16 -1.14
CA GLN A 567 -0.31 -23.87 -0.50
C GLN A 567 0.10 -25.29 -0.18
N LEU A 568 -0.18 -25.69 1.04
CA LEU A 568 0.10 -27.03 1.56
C LEU A 568 -1.20 -27.65 2.03
N LYS A 569 -1.66 -28.70 1.36
CA LYS A 569 -2.86 -29.42 1.74
C LYS A 569 -2.57 -30.90 1.89
N GLY A 570 -3.20 -31.54 2.87
CA GLY A 570 -3.03 -32.96 3.09
C GLY A 570 -3.51 -33.45 4.44
N SER A 571 -3.21 -34.70 4.75
CA SER A 571 -3.48 -35.34 6.03
C SER A 571 -2.32 -36.24 6.44
N GLY A 572 -1.86 -36.07 7.70
CA GLY A 572 -0.74 -36.83 8.26
C GLY A 572 0.62 -36.50 7.64
N PRO A 573 1.66 -37.24 8.04
CA PRO A 573 3.03 -37.05 7.54
C PRO A 573 3.18 -37.28 6.03
N SER A 574 4.11 -36.56 5.42
CA SER A 574 4.48 -36.73 4.00
C SER A 574 5.96 -37.00 3.86
N ALA A 575 6.32 -38.10 3.20
CA ALA A 575 7.71 -38.39 2.84
C ALA A 575 8.15 -37.70 1.52
N LEU A 576 7.21 -37.08 0.80
CA LEU A 576 7.51 -36.29 -0.39
C LEU A 576 7.69 -34.83 0.00
N ARG A 577 8.83 -34.25 -0.36
CA ARG A 577 9.20 -32.85 -0.16
C ARG A 577 9.51 -32.19 -1.51
N ILE A 578 9.16 -30.93 -1.64
CA ILE A 578 9.41 -30.14 -2.86
C ILE A 578 10.29 -28.95 -2.51
N GLU A 579 11.39 -28.79 -3.24
CA GLU A 579 12.23 -27.62 -3.24
C GLU A 579 12.06 -26.88 -4.57
N ALA A 580 11.94 -25.55 -4.50
CA ALA A 580 11.85 -24.70 -5.69
C ALA A 580 12.90 -23.60 -5.57
N LYS A 581 13.83 -23.54 -6.52
CA LYS A 581 14.91 -22.54 -6.53
C LYS A 581 14.97 -21.84 -7.88
N ALA A 582 15.23 -20.53 -7.83
CA ALA A 582 15.50 -19.76 -9.04
C ALA A 582 16.83 -20.21 -9.67
N ASP A 583 16.88 -20.35 -10.98
CA ASP A 583 18.13 -20.54 -11.71
C ASP A 583 18.75 -19.19 -12.12
N ALA A 584 19.98 -19.23 -12.62
CA ALA A 584 20.73 -18.03 -13.02
C ALA A 584 20.12 -17.29 -14.25
N LYS A 585 19.17 -17.90 -14.96
CA LYS A 585 18.50 -17.33 -16.13
C LYS A 585 17.08 -16.86 -15.84
N GLY A 586 16.68 -16.87 -14.56
CA GLY A 586 15.31 -16.49 -14.16
C GLY A 586 14.27 -17.58 -14.41
N GLY A 587 14.69 -18.82 -14.61
CA GLY A 587 13.84 -20.00 -14.58
C GLY A 587 13.69 -20.56 -13.17
N LEU A 588 12.85 -21.59 -13.03
CA LEU A 588 12.62 -22.30 -11.78
C LEU A 588 13.11 -23.75 -11.90
N LEU A 589 13.94 -24.19 -10.95
CA LEU A 589 14.31 -25.57 -10.75
C LEU A 589 13.45 -26.15 -9.62
N LEU A 590 12.62 -27.13 -9.96
CA LEU A 590 11.91 -27.94 -8.98
C LEU A 590 12.71 -29.21 -8.69
N LYS A 591 12.84 -29.54 -7.41
CA LYS A 591 13.39 -30.83 -6.96
C LYS A 591 12.39 -31.51 -6.06
N LEU A 592 11.85 -32.64 -6.52
CA LEU A 592 10.92 -33.50 -5.78
C LEU A 592 11.73 -34.60 -5.12
N ILE A 593 11.72 -34.65 -3.80
CA ILE A 593 12.54 -35.56 -2.99
C ILE A 593 11.60 -36.52 -2.26
N ASN A 594 11.77 -37.81 -2.49
CA ASN A 594 11.02 -38.85 -1.82
C ASN A 594 11.88 -39.57 -0.79
N GLU A 595 11.61 -39.30 0.49
CA GLU A 595 12.29 -39.92 1.64
C GLU A 595 11.63 -41.27 2.06
N GLY A 596 10.57 -41.69 1.37
CA GLY A 596 9.83 -42.92 1.62
C GLY A 596 10.47 -44.17 0.98
N ASP A 597 10.00 -45.32 1.41
CA ASP A 597 10.52 -46.62 0.92
C ASP A 597 9.81 -47.15 -0.34
N LYS A 598 8.85 -46.38 -0.86
CA LYS A 598 8.10 -46.70 -2.11
C LYS A 598 8.20 -45.52 -3.06
N ALA A 599 8.22 -45.83 -4.37
CA ALA A 599 8.09 -44.78 -5.39
C ALA A 599 6.74 -44.07 -5.28
N VAL A 600 6.69 -42.80 -5.66
CA VAL A 600 5.49 -41.95 -5.62
C VAL A 600 5.23 -41.36 -6.99
N ASP A 601 4.02 -41.61 -7.52
CA ASP A 601 3.56 -41.01 -8.76
C ASP A 601 2.91 -39.65 -8.45
N VAL A 602 3.38 -38.63 -9.17
CA VAL A 602 2.90 -37.25 -9.04
C VAL A 602 2.49 -36.69 -10.41
N SER A 603 1.64 -35.68 -10.38
CA SER A 603 1.32 -34.85 -11.54
C SER A 603 1.63 -33.40 -11.23
N ILE A 604 2.33 -32.69 -12.13
CA ILE A 604 2.62 -31.27 -12.04
C ILE A 604 1.76 -30.53 -13.06
N ALA A 605 0.74 -29.80 -12.59
CA ALA A 605 -0.05 -28.89 -13.40
C ALA A 605 0.57 -27.49 -13.44
N ASP A 606 0.53 -26.85 -14.61
CA ASP A 606 1.02 -25.47 -14.81
C ASP A 606 -0.18 -24.52 -14.98
N GLY A 607 -0.40 -23.62 -14.02
CA GLY A 607 -1.52 -22.68 -14.03
C GLY A 607 -1.52 -21.73 -15.23
N TYR A 608 -0.35 -21.42 -15.81
CA TYR A 608 -0.24 -20.58 -17.02
C TYR A 608 -0.41 -21.39 -18.32
N ARG A 609 -0.39 -22.73 -18.24
CA ARG A 609 -0.52 -23.64 -19.40
C ARG A 609 -1.48 -24.79 -19.07
N PRO A 610 -2.78 -24.49 -18.91
CA PRO A 610 -3.76 -25.52 -18.56
C PRO A 610 -3.76 -26.69 -19.55
N GLY A 611 -3.84 -27.93 -19.02
CA GLY A 611 -3.86 -29.17 -19.83
C GLY A 611 -2.48 -29.69 -20.24
N ALA A 612 -1.39 -29.04 -19.79
CA ALA A 612 -0.01 -29.52 -20.01
C ALA A 612 0.55 -30.19 -18.73
N ASP A 613 -0.26 -31.10 -18.12
CA ASP A 613 0.15 -31.78 -16.89
C ASP A 613 1.32 -32.74 -17.16
N LEU A 614 2.34 -32.68 -16.30
CA LEU A 614 3.53 -33.53 -16.40
C LEU A 614 3.45 -34.65 -15.35
N PRO A 615 3.18 -35.90 -15.75
CA PRO A 615 3.29 -37.04 -14.85
C PRO A 615 4.76 -37.42 -14.63
N LEU A 616 5.13 -37.69 -13.37
CA LEU A 616 6.47 -38.08 -12.95
C LEU A 616 6.36 -39.17 -11.87
N THR A 617 7.32 -40.09 -11.88
CA THR A 617 7.52 -41.06 -10.79
C THR A 617 8.78 -40.67 -10.01
N VAL A 618 8.62 -40.34 -8.72
CA VAL A 618 9.76 -40.06 -7.83
C VAL A 618 10.19 -41.33 -7.14
N PRO A 619 11.40 -41.88 -7.41
CA PRO A 619 11.82 -43.17 -6.89
C PRO A 619 11.95 -43.16 -5.36
N ALA A 620 11.81 -44.33 -4.75
CA ALA A 620 12.05 -44.50 -3.31
C ALA A 620 13.44 -44.07 -2.92
N LYS A 621 13.59 -43.31 -1.80
CA LYS A 621 14.86 -42.74 -1.32
C LYS A 621 15.62 -41.94 -2.36
N GLY A 622 14.89 -41.36 -3.33
CA GLY A 622 15.49 -40.65 -4.47
C GLY A 622 14.84 -39.30 -4.76
N HIS A 623 15.20 -38.74 -5.88
CA HIS A 623 14.62 -37.46 -6.31
C HIS A 623 14.50 -37.38 -7.83
N VAL A 624 13.69 -36.43 -8.28
CA VAL A 624 13.56 -36.01 -9.69
C VAL A 624 13.67 -34.50 -9.76
N GLU A 625 14.31 -33.99 -10.80
CA GLU A 625 14.42 -32.54 -11.08
C GLU A 625 13.61 -32.18 -12.32
N ASP A 626 12.90 -31.06 -12.26
CA ASP A 626 12.15 -30.48 -13.37
C ASP A 626 12.53 -29.01 -13.53
N LYS A 627 12.89 -28.60 -14.76
CA LYS A 627 13.33 -27.24 -15.07
C LYS A 627 12.26 -26.50 -15.85
N ARG A 628 11.84 -25.36 -15.34
CA ARG A 628 10.84 -24.48 -15.96
C ARG A 628 11.51 -23.18 -16.42
N PRO A 629 11.56 -22.91 -17.73
CA PRO A 629 12.05 -21.63 -18.24
C PRO A 629 11.05 -20.51 -17.90
N GLY A 630 11.53 -19.35 -17.45
CA GLY A 630 10.68 -18.23 -17.00
C GLY A 630 10.43 -17.15 -18.05
N GLU A 631 11.29 -17.00 -19.07
CA GLU A 631 11.32 -15.86 -19.98
C GLU A 631 9.98 -15.57 -20.69
N SER A 632 9.28 -16.60 -21.17
CA SER A 632 8.02 -16.44 -21.93
C SER A 632 6.83 -15.93 -21.10
N LEU A 633 6.95 -15.93 -19.78
CA LEU A 633 5.95 -15.49 -18.81
C LEU A 633 6.42 -14.33 -17.94
N GLY A 634 7.48 -13.63 -18.35
CA GLY A 634 8.08 -12.58 -17.52
C GLY A 634 8.58 -13.12 -16.17
N HIS A 635 9.03 -14.36 -16.13
CA HIS A 635 9.55 -15.05 -14.94
C HIS A 635 8.50 -15.42 -13.86
N TRP A 636 7.20 -15.39 -14.20
CA TRP A 636 6.13 -15.88 -13.33
C TRP A 636 5.97 -17.40 -13.42
N TYR A 637 5.61 -18.03 -12.29
CA TYR A 637 5.31 -19.45 -12.21
C TYR A 637 4.10 -19.70 -11.29
N ASP A 638 3.29 -20.72 -11.60
CA ASP A 638 2.20 -21.23 -10.75
C ASP A 638 2.04 -22.73 -11.02
N LEU A 639 2.58 -23.54 -10.14
CA LEU A 639 2.68 -24.99 -10.30
C LEU A 639 1.98 -25.70 -9.16
N SER A 640 1.12 -26.66 -9.51
CA SER A 640 0.40 -27.50 -8.55
C SER A 640 0.87 -28.94 -8.67
N VAL A 641 1.42 -29.49 -7.60
CA VAL A 641 1.85 -30.89 -7.51
C VAL A 641 0.84 -31.66 -6.70
N THR A 642 0.31 -32.74 -7.30
CA THR A 642 -0.64 -33.68 -6.68
C THR A 642 -0.09 -35.10 -6.68
N ARG A 643 -0.65 -35.99 -5.85
CA ARG A 643 -0.24 -37.37 -5.71
C ARG A 643 -1.38 -38.29 -6.09
N ALA A 644 -1.07 -39.34 -6.86
CA ALA A 644 -2.06 -40.34 -7.25
C ALA A 644 -2.53 -41.21 -6.07
N ASP A 645 -1.61 -41.53 -5.14
CA ASP A 645 -1.86 -42.42 -3.99
C ASP A 645 -2.50 -41.71 -2.78
N GLN A 646 -2.57 -40.36 -2.79
CA GLN A 646 -3.18 -39.57 -1.74
C GLN A 646 -4.09 -38.47 -2.31
N PRO A 647 -5.32 -38.77 -2.68
CA PRO A 647 -6.29 -37.76 -3.12
C PRO A 647 -6.46 -36.67 -2.06
N GLY A 648 -6.33 -35.39 -2.48
CA GLY A 648 -6.41 -34.25 -1.58
C GLY A 648 -5.05 -33.79 -1.03
N TRP A 649 -3.94 -34.48 -1.29
CA TRP A 649 -2.61 -33.95 -1.07
C TRP A 649 -2.24 -32.96 -2.20
N LEU A 650 -1.80 -31.76 -1.81
CA LEU A 650 -1.43 -30.69 -2.75
C LEU A 650 -0.22 -29.93 -2.22
N ARG A 651 0.67 -29.59 -3.14
CA ARG A 651 1.67 -28.50 -2.97
C ARG A 651 1.55 -27.57 -4.17
N ARG A 652 1.03 -26.34 -3.96
CA ARG A 652 1.01 -25.30 -4.99
C ARG A 652 2.11 -24.30 -4.69
N LEU A 653 2.87 -23.94 -5.70
CA LEU A 653 3.99 -23.02 -5.65
C LEU A 653 3.79 -21.96 -6.71
N ALA A 654 3.62 -20.70 -6.31
CA ALA A 654 3.51 -19.61 -7.27
C ALA A 654 4.37 -18.40 -6.82
N GLY A 655 4.67 -17.52 -7.77
CA GLY A 655 5.44 -16.31 -7.55
C GLY A 655 6.20 -15.85 -8.77
N HIS A 656 7.07 -14.90 -8.55
CA HIS A 656 7.95 -14.30 -9.56
C HIS A 656 9.41 -14.58 -9.23
N VAL A 657 10.23 -14.87 -10.23
CA VAL A 657 11.69 -14.99 -10.08
C VAL A 657 12.31 -13.64 -10.43
N ASP A 658 12.70 -12.87 -9.42
CA ASP A 658 13.33 -11.57 -9.61
C ASP A 658 14.76 -11.70 -10.14
N THR A 659 14.99 -11.17 -11.34
CA THR A 659 16.29 -11.21 -12.03
C THR A 659 17.14 -9.96 -11.81
N GLY A 660 16.61 -8.96 -11.10
CA GLY A 660 17.19 -7.62 -10.96
C GLY A 660 16.99 -6.75 -12.22
N LYS A 661 16.16 -7.18 -13.16
CA LYS A 661 15.80 -6.44 -14.39
C LYS A 661 14.30 -6.18 -14.43
N PRO A 662 13.85 -5.17 -15.20
CA PRO A 662 12.44 -4.96 -15.48
C PRO A 662 11.76 -6.23 -16.01
N SER A 663 10.51 -6.43 -15.60
CA SER A 663 9.67 -7.55 -15.99
C SER A 663 8.26 -7.06 -16.38
N ILE A 664 7.28 -7.93 -16.36
CA ILE A 664 5.87 -7.63 -16.51
C ILE A 664 5.11 -8.06 -15.26
N THR A 665 3.95 -7.46 -15.04
CA THR A 665 3.02 -7.90 -13.99
C THR A 665 2.47 -9.28 -14.28
N ASP A 666 1.87 -9.93 -13.26
CA ASP A 666 1.42 -11.33 -13.37
C ASP A 666 0.46 -11.53 -14.54
N PRO A 667 0.78 -12.41 -15.53
CA PRO A 667 -0.08 -12.66 -16.69
C PRO A 667 -1.45 -13.22 -16.36
N MET A 668 -1.68 -13.78 -15.17
CA MET A 668 -3.01 -14.28 -14.76
C MET A 668 -3.96 -13.15 -14.34
N ILE A 669 -3.44 -11.95 -14.10
CA ILE A 669 -4.24 -10.76 -13.78
C ILE A 669 -4.73 -10.06 -15.07
N ALA A 670 -4.23 -10.44 -16.23
CA ALA A 670 -4.52 -9.81 -17.52
C ALA A 670 -5.92 -10.13 -18.08
#